data_65c10677f574b215cf76fc981de07b5f
#
_entry.id   65c10677f574b215cf76fc981de07b5f
#
_cell.length_a   1.000
_cell.length_b   1.000
_cell.length_c   1.000
_cell.angle_alpha   90.00
_cell.angle_beta   90.00
_cell.angle_gamma   90.00
#
_symmetry.space_group_name_H-M   'P 1'
#
loop_
_entity.id
_entity.type
_entity.pdbx_description
1 polymer ?
#
loop_
_entity_poly.entity_id
_entity_poly.type
_entity_poly.pdbx_seq_one_letter_code
_entity_poly.pdbx_strand_id
1 'polypeptide(L)'
;MKKILQSFLLLMLCIGAQAGNVLIGGRSYNVDTTAMFKAGPGVQYMALEFRGSRRMNAFFLKVDLTNPYITYRAAISNDSIYGGEQPTRVAARKSREGAVYIAGTNGDFYHTSGYVGLPTGYTMVDHEIADIPLESWHKMVMAIDDAKTPYVGAMDYRGTLRIGSDSYSIAHVNHLREAGQLVLYNQHNGHYTHTGDDGTEVLVKLAEGQTWGVNKVLEAKVEKVAKGKGNMQIPAGCAVLSGNGAVADALGALSVGSTVKITLNLTLEGNAKSFSEVIGGDIRSLIIKGGVVSTADVWDELHPRTGFGYTADRKTAIHCVVDGRSTISTGATTKDLAEIMKFVGAYDAINLDGGGSSCLFLKDFGPMNKNSDGQERAVSNGIYVVSTAPTDNNISEIRCVKERIRLPRYGVYTPLFYGYNQYGVLVSKNVQGVTQTVDPSVGKILDDGSFLASGTKSGEITATYNGATTKITVEQLAESTISIRLDSVLLDNRTGYPIEVQTEVEGNLMGLYPGALTWEVDNPAVCSVIDGVLHGLRNGTAVVTGSLGAYKDQIKVKVEVAEHSPMAVRPFTDASWKVTTSNNLKNVVNAPTEQSVKTSFTYKSGRNSNVAYNNDVALYSLPDSIKLTFNPGEVNVRKLGMRFKENNGGIQTINKEFSGFEKNKDYTISLALADLMDHPSDRGAYPLYFNFMQFAIGSAGMTASKSYSVEIKQFALIYKNVSTGIVNTTAGHGGKAVVSMAGGKGAQVVLNLDREENVRVEVASVAGNVVRQSCLGRLKNGTYTLPLSGLPAGLYVVTVYHGKQHSTVKALLN
;
A
#
# COMPACT_ATOMS: atom_id res chain seq x y z
N MET A 1 0.55 52.17 -1.86
CA MET A 1 0.86 51.15 -2.88
C MET A 1 0.21 49.85 -2.45
N LYS A 2 -0.94 49.58 -3.06
CA LYS A 2 -1.80 48.42 -2.74
C LYS A 2 -1.19 47.16 -3.35
N LYS A 3 -0.86 46.17 -2.53
CA LYS A 3 -0.55 44.80 -2.98
C LYS A 3 -1.87 44.15 -3.41
N ILE A 4 -2.01 43.93 -4.71
CA ILE A 4 -3.06 43.12 -5.29
C ILE A 4 -2.69 41.65 -5.02
N LEU A 5 -3.41 41.06 -4.10
CA LEU A 5 -3.40 39.60 -3.85
C LEU A 5 -4.26 38.99 -4.93
N GLN A 6 -3.68 38.49 -6.01
CA GLN A 6 -4.37 37.68 -6.98
C GLN A 6 -4.49 36.26 -6.41
N SER A 7 -5.63 36.02 -5.80
CA SER A 7 -6.13 34.66 -5.55
C SER A 7 -6.41 34.00 -6.90
N PHE A 8 -5.51 33.15 -7.36
CA PHE A 8 -5.81 32.21 -8.42
C PHE A 8 -6.83 31.21 -7.89
N LEU A 9 -8.08 31.46 -8.18
CA LEU A 9 -9.16 30.51 -8.02
C LEU A 9 -8.92 29.42 -9.08
N LEU A 10 -8.19 28.36 -8.68
CA LEU A 10 -8.09 27.15 -9.46
C LEU A 10 -9.51 26.61 -9.55
N LEU A 11 -10.15 26.74 -10.71
CA LEU A 11 -11.43 26.13 -11.00
C LEU A 11 -11.20 24.63 -10.97
N MET A 12 -11.26 24.05 -9.77
CA MET A 12 -11.44 22.61 -9.60
C MET A 12 -12.77 22.31 -10.29
N LEU A 13 -12.71 21.75 -11.49
CA LEU A 13 -13.78 20.89 -11.95
C LEU A 13 -13.81 19.74 -10.93
N CYS A 14 -14.51 20.00 -9.80
CA CYS A 14 -15.05 18.93 -8.99
C CYS A 14 -15.95 18.15 -9.96
N ILE A 15 -15.44 17.04 -10.48
CA ILE A 15 -16.31 15.94 -10.81
C ILE A 15 -16.80 15.51 -9.44
N GLY A 16 -17.79 16.25 -8.92
CA GLY A 16 -18.58 15.82 -7.78
C GLY A 16 -19.02 14.41 -8.13
N ALA A 17 -18.96 13.51 -7.19
CA ALA A 17 -19.55 12.19 -7.30
C ALA A 17 -21.06 12.36 -7.59
N GLN A 18 -21.40 12.73 -8.81
CA GLN A 18 -22.69 12.41 -9.38
C GLN A 18 -22.54 10.94 -9.75
N ALA A 19 -23.28 10.09 -9.05
CA ALA A 19 -23.60 8.74 -9.47
C ALA A 19 -24.31 8.84 -10.83
N GLY A 20 -23.53 9.09 -11.88
CA GLY A 20 -23.95 9.20 -13.27
C GLY A 20 -23.40 8.00 -14.02
N ASN A 21 -24.27 7.35 -14.79
CA ASN A 21 -23.84 6.30 -15.68
C ASN A 21 -22.94 6.89 -16.77
N VAL A 22 -21.69 6.43 -16.82
CA VAL A 22 -20.72 6.77 -17.85
C VAL A 22 -20.68 5.65 -18.87
N LEU A 23 -20.66 6.01 -20.16
CA LEU A 23 -20.51 5.03 -21.25
C LEU A 23 -19.03 4.82 -21.54
N ILE A 24 -18.54 3.59 -21.39
CA ILE A 24 -17.22 3.15 -21.78
C ILE A 24 -17.33 1.88 -22.63
N GLY A 25 -16.76 1.90 -23.84
CA GLY A 25 -16.87 0.79 -24.79
C GLY A 25 -18.32 0.45 -25.15
N GLY A 26 -19.22 1.46 -25.16
CA GLY A 26 -20.64 1.28 -25.39
C GLY A 26 -21.41 0.62 -24.25
N ARG A 27 -20.81 0.47 -23.06
CA ARG A 27 -21.43 -0.09 -21.85
C ARG A 27 -21.57 0.98 -20.77
N SER A 28 -22.66 0.91 -20.02
CA SER A 28 -22.92 1.84 -18.92
C SER A 28 -22.22 1.38 -17.63
N TYR A 29 -21.56 2.31 -16.95
CA TYR A 29 -20.87 2.08 -15.68
C TYR A 29 -21.25 3.14 -14.66
N ASN A 30 -21.49 2.70 -13.44
CA ASN A 30 -21.43 3.57 -12.26
C ASN A 30 -19.96 3.76 -11.88
N VAL A 31 -19.55 5.01 -11.65
CA VAL A 31 -18.15 5.35 -11.37
C VAL A 31 -18.02 5.89 -9.94
N ASP A 32 -17.21 5.20 -9.15
CA ASP A 32 -16.86 5.62 -7.79
C ASP A 32 -15.40 6.10 -7.73
N THR A 33 -15.17 7.22 -7.05
CA THR A 33 -13.82 7.67 -6.69
C THR A 33 -13.40 6.97 -5.39
N THR A 34 -12.52 5.98 -5.50
CA THR A 34 -12.06 5.20 -4.34
C THR A 34 -10.91 5.87 -3.60
N ALA A 35 -10.11 6.70 -4.30
CA ALA A 35 -9.08 7.53 -3.69
C ALA A 35 -8.81 8.77 -4.54
N MET A 36 -8.54 9.90 -3.89
CA MET A 36 -8.07 11.13 -4.54
C MET A 36 -7.29 11.97 -3.53
N PHE A 37 -6.01 12.24 -3.82
CA PHE A 37 -5.18 13.07 -2.94
C PHE A 37 -4.01 13.69 -3.71
N LYS A 38 -3.43 14.74 -3.14
CA LYS A 38 -2.20 15.39 -3.61
C LYS A 38 -1.01 14.46 -3.32
N ALA A 39 -0.34 13.97 -4.35
CA ALA A 39 0.79 13.06 -4.22
C ALA A 39 2.15 13.77 -4.12
N GLY A 40 2.19 15.06 -4.48
CA GLY A 40 3.40 15.88 -4.45
C GLY A 40 3.16 17.25 -5.09
N PRO A 41 4.23 18.05 -5.31
CA PRO A 41 4.13 19.33 -5.99
C PRO A 41 3.46 19.17 -7.36
N GLY A 42 2.31 19.80 -7.56
CA GLY A 42 1.58 19.74 -8.83
C GLY A 42 1.07 18.35 -9.24
N VAL A 43 1.13 17.35 -8.38
CA VAL A 43 0.71 15.96 -8.70
C VAL A 43 -0.50 15.56 -7.88
N GLN A 44 -1.59 15.23 -8.55
CA GLN A 44 -2.78 14.64 -7.97
C GLN A 44 -2.88 13.16 -8.38
N TYR A 45 -3.03 12.30 -7.41
CA TYR A 45 -3.41 10.90 -7.61
C TYR A 45 -4.93 10.74 -7.53
N MET A 46 -5.48 9.88 -8.38
CA MET A 46 -6.89 9.52 -8.36
C MET A 46 -7.06 8.05 -8.72
N ALA A 47 -7.95 7.36 -8.02
CA ALA A 47 -8.37 6.00 -8.34
C ALA A 47 -9.89 5.95 -8.52
N LEU A 48 -10.31 5.36 -9.64
CA LEU A 48 -11.72 5.20 -10.00
C LEU A 48 -12.06 3.72 -10.16
N GLU A 49 -13.21 3.34 -9.63
CA GLU A 49 -13.83 2.03 -9.87
C GLU A 49 -15.04 2.22 -10.81
N PHE A 50 -15.03 1.48 -11.91
CA PHE A 50 -16.12 1.42 -12.90
C PHE A 50 -16.91 0.13 -12.67
N ARG A 51 -18.16 0.26 -12.18
CA ARG A 51 -19.05 -0.86 -11.88
C ARG A 51 -20.15 -0.96 -12.93
N GLY A 52 -20.21 -2.10 -13.61
CA GLY A 52 -21.20 -2.38 -14.64
C GLY A 52 -21.24 -3.87 -14.97
N SER A 53 -21.53 -4.22 -16.21
CA SER A 53 -21.45 -5.61 -16.69
C SER A 53 -20.04 -6.21 -16.59
N ARG A 54 -19.03 -5.36 -16.55
CA ARG A 54 -17.63 -5.65 -16.19
C ARG A 54 -17.23 -4.72 -15.04
N ARG A 55 -16.17 -5.07 -14.32
CA ARG A 55 -15.52 -4.19 -13.36
C ARG A 55 -14.18 -3.75 -13.90
N MET A 56 -13.85 -2.47 -13.73
CA MET A 56 -12.54 -1.93 -14.07
C MET A 56 -12.08 -0.97 -12.99
N ASN A 57 -10.83 -1.10 -12.57
CA ASN A 57 -10.15 -0.16 -11.68
C ASN A 57 -9.15 0.62 -12.50
N ALA A 58 -9.26 1.94 -12.47
CA ALA A 58 -8.37 2.84 -13.18
C ALA A 58 -7.70 3.82 -12.22
N PHE A 59 -6.40 4.01 -12.40
CA PHE A 59 -5.52 4.82 -11.56
C PHE A 59 -4.89 5.91 -12.39
N PHE A 60 -4.84 7.13 -11.85
CA PHE A 60 -4.41 8.29 -12.59
C PHE A 60 -3.40 9.14 -11.82
N LEU A 61 -2.48 9.74 -12.57
CA LEU A 61 -1.77 10.93 -12.15
C LEU A 61 -2.22 12.10 -13.03
N LYS A 62 -2.68 13.17 -12.40
CA LYS A 62 -2.85 14.46 -13.06
C LYS A 62 -1.72 15.37 -12.62
N VAL A 63 -0.92 15.82 -13.58
CA VAL A 63 0.33 16.55 -13.32
C VAL A 63 0.21 17.94 -13.90
N ASP A 64 0.21 18.95 -13.02
CA ASP A 64 0.21 20.37 -13.39
C ASP A 64 1.59 20.77 -13.89
N LEU A 65 1.74 20.88 -15.21
CA LEU A 65 2.98 21.22 -15.89
C LEU A 65 3.42 22.68 -15.66
N THR A 66 2.53 23.52 -15.13
CA THR A 66 2.87 24.90 -14.77
C THR A 66 3.57 25.00 -13.39
N ASN A 67 3.53 23.93 -12.61
CA ASN A 67 4.17 23.91 -11.29
C ASN A 67 5.70 24.02 -11.45
N PRO A 68 6.36 25.00 -10.78
CA PRO A 68 7.80 25.23 -10.93
C PRO A 68 8.67 24.14 -10.29
N TYR A 69 8.11 23.36 -9.37
CA TYR A 69 8.83 22.34 -8.60
C TYR A 69 8.75 20.93 -9.17
N ILE A 70 8.30 20.78 -10.42
CA ILE A 70 8.31 19.49 -11.10
C ILE A 70 8.95 19.60 -12.47
N THR A 71 9.52 18.47 -12.89
CA THR A 71 9.90 18.21 -14.28
C THR A 71 9.58 16.77 -14.63
N TYR A 72 9.69 16.41 -15.90
CA TYR A 72 9.62 15.04 -16.37
C TYR A 72 11.02 14.47 -16.60
N ARG A 73 11.17 13.17 -16.43
CA ARG A 73 12.32 12.40 -16.87
C ARG A 73 11.89 11.06 -17.42
N ALA A 74 12.30 10.74 -18.61
CA ALA A 74 12.38 9.36 -19.07
C ALA A 74 13.55 8.68 -18.35
N ALA A 75 13.46 7.40 -18.12
CA ALA A 75 14.59 6.63 -17.64
C ALA A 75 14.53 5.21 -18.20
N ILE A 76 15.70 4.68 -18.52
CA ILE A 76 15.91 3.31 -19.00
C ILE A 76 16.46 2.43 -17.89
N SER A 77 16.20 1.14 -18.02
CA SER A 77 16.66 0.11 -17.09
C SER A 77 18.18 0.16 -16.90
N ASN A 78 18.64 0.32 -15.66
CA ASN A 78 20.08 0.33 -15.31
C ASN A 78 20.93 1.29 -16.15
N ASP A 79 20.31 2.36 -16.70
CA ASP A 79 20.90 3.32 -17.61
C ASP A 79 21.41 2.72 -18.93
N SER A 80 20.90 1.54 -19.33
CA SER A 80 21.19 0.85 -20.58
C SER A 80 19.88 0.47 -21.28
N ILE A 81 19.90 0.50 -22.61
CA ILE A 81 18.76 0.06 -23.43
C ILE A 81 18.51 -1.46 -23.35
N TYR A 82 19.39 -2.21 -22.70
CA TYR A 82 19.25 -3.65 -22.51
C TYR A 82 18.90 -4.01 -21.07
N GLY A 83 18.08 -5.04 -20.89
CA GLY A 83 17.66 -5.54 -19.59
C GLY A 83 16.35 -4.93 -19.11
N GLY A 84 16.02 -5.16 -17.86
CA GLY A 84 14.79 -4.69 -17.22
C GLY A 84 15.02 -4.25 -15.78
N GLU A 85 14.32 -3.20 -15.35
CA GLU A 85 14.32 -2.71 -13.97
C GLU A 85 12.89 -2.33 -13.56
N GLN A 86 12.53 -2.60 -12.32
CA GLN A 86 11.21 -2.22 -11.81
C GLN A 86 11.07 -0.69 -11.73
N PRO A 87 9.96 -0.07 -12.17
CA PRO A 87 9.74 1.38 -12.09
C PRO A 87 10.05 1.99 -10.72
N THR A 88 9.65 1.32 -9.63
CA THR A 88 9.96 1.79 -8.27
C THR A 88 11.45 1.77 -7.95
N ARG A 89 12.19 0.79 -8.47
CA ARG A 89 13.66 0.71 -8.31
C ARG A 89 14.38 1.78 -9.12
N VAL A 90 13.95 2.03 -10.36
CA VAL A 90 14.46 3.15 -11.16
C VAL A 90 14.27 4.45 -10.39
N ALA A 91 13.06 4.70 -9.88
CA ALA A 91 12.75 5.92 -9.12
C ALA A 91 13.64 6.06 -7.87
N ALA A 92 13.85 4.99 -7.12
CA ALA A 92 14.71 4.99 -5.94
C ALA A 92 16.18 5.26 -6.30
N ARG A 93 16.70 4.59 -7.34
CA ARG A 93 18.08 4.70 -7.80
C ARG A 93 18.41 6.09 -8.38
N LYS A 94 17.46 6.69 -9.09
CA LYS A 94 17.65 8.01 -9.74
C LYS A 94 17.39 9.18 -8.81
N SER A 95 16.68 8.97 -7.70
CA SER A 95 16.34 10.04 -6.75
C SER A 95 17.58 10.55 -6.01
N ARG A 96 17.73 11.87 -6.00
CA ARG A 96 18.74 12.59 -5.24
C ARG A 96 18.20 13.95 -4.82
N GLU A 97 18.88 14.66 -3.96
CA GLU A 97 18.51 16.03 -3.59
C GLU A 97 18.36 16.92 -4.82
N GLY A 98 17.27 17.67 -4.89
CA GLY A 98 16.91 18.51 -6.03
C GLY A 98 16.37 17.77 -7.25
N ALA A 99 16.27 16.42 -7.19
CA ALA A 99 15.71 15.60 -8.27
C ALA A 99 15.09 14.31 -7.69
N VAL A 100 13.94 14.40 -7.04
CA VAL A 100 13.25 13.29 -6.39
C VAL A 100 12.17 12.73 -7.31
N TYR A 101 12.26 11.47 -7.71
CA TYR A 101 11.30 10.78 -8.55
C TYR A 101 10.08 10.41 -7.71
N ILE A 102 9.02 11.22 -7.78
CA ILE A 102 7.87 11.15 -6.86
C ILE A 102 6.71 10.28 -7.37
N ALA A 103 6.59 10.15 -8.69
CA ALA A 103 5.53 9.37 -9.33
C ALA A 103 5.96 8.96 -10.74
N GLY A 104 5.26 8.03 -11.34
CA GLY A 104 5.49 7.66 -12.74
C GLY A 104 4.77 6.40 -13.16
N THR A 105 4.98 6.03 -14.43
CA THR A 105 4.46 4.81 -15.04
C THR A 105 5.55 4.10 -15.85
N ASN A 106 5.34 2.81 -16.13
CA ASN A 106 6.07 2.12 -17.18
C ASN A 106 5.88 2.84 -18.52
N GLY A 107 6.79 2.59 -19.44
CA GLY A 107 6.83 3.25 -20.74
C GLY A 107 6.52 2.33 -21.91
N ASP A 108 7.50 2.21 -22.81
CA ASP A 108 7.40 1.51 -24.11
C ASP A 108 7.32 -0.01 -23.97
N PHE A 109 6.85 -0.64 -25.04
CA PHE A 109 7.04 -2.06 -25.32
C PHE A 109 8.54 -2.38 -25.47
N TYR A 110 8.91 -3.62 -25.29
CA TYR A 110 10.31 -4.04 -25.39
C TYR A 110 10.44 -5.50 -25.85
N HIS A 111 11.61 -5.83 -26.39
CA HIS A 111 11.91 -7.18 -26.84
C HIS A 111 12.11 -8.12 -25.64
N THR A 112 11.39 -9.24 -25.62
CA THR A 112 11.48 -10.29 -24.58
C THR A 112 12.38 -11.45 -24.97
N SER A 113 12.86 -11.46 -26.23
CA SER A 113 13.82 -12.44 -26.78
C SER A 113 14.79 -11.75 -27.74
N GLY A 114 15.92 -12.35 -28.00
CA GLY A 114 16.99 -11.74 -28.80
C GLY A 114 17.65 -10.60 -28.04
N TYR A 115 17.24 -9.38 -28.29
CA TYR A 115 17.72 -8.16 -27.60
C TYR A 115 16.87 -7.86 -26.36
N VAL A 116 16.91 -8.73 -25.38
CA VAL A 116 16.07 -8.64 -24.19
C VAL A 116 16.19 -7.27 -23.51
N GLY A 117 15.04 -6.60 -23.38
CA GLY A 117 14.93 -5.28 -22.75
C GLY A 117 15.08 -4.10 -23.70
N LEU A 118 15.50 -4.32 -24.97
CA LEU A 118 15.57 -3.22 -25.96
C LEU A 118 14.15 -2.65 -26.18
N PRO A 119 13.93 -1.32 -26.04
CA PRO A 119 12.67 -0.68 -26.40
C PRO A 119 12.28 -0.95 -27.85
N THR A 120 10.99 -0.93 -28.17
CA THR A 120 10.56 -1.10 -29.56
C THR A 120 10.44 0.21 -30.30
N GLY A 121 10.25 1.32 -29.63
CA GLY A 121 10.09 2.65 -30.20
C GLY A 121 11.20 3.62 -29.79
N TYR A 122 10.99 4.89 -30.11
CA TYR A 122 11.97 5.92 -29.76
C TYR A 122 12.11 6.08 -28.25
N THR A 123 13.34 6.18 -27.79
CA THR A 123 13.64 6.54 -26.40
C THR A 123 14.69 7.66 -26.36
N MET A 124 14.36 8.75 -25.67
CA MET A 124 15.25 9.86 -25.42
C MET A 124 15.25 10.19 -23.94
N VAL A 125 16.43 10.34 -23.36
CA VAL A 125 16.63 10.63 -21.94
C VAL A 125 17.51 11.87 -21.82
N ASP A 126 16.98 12.90 -21.18
CA ASP A 126 17.72 14.15 -20.91
C ASP A 126 18.45 14.70 -22.17
N HIS A 127 17.69 14.85 -23.26
CA HIS A 127 18.16 15.34 -24.58
C HIS A 127 19.01 14.35 -25.41
N GLU A 128 19.41 13.21 -24.86
CA GLU A 128 20.18 12.21 -25.59
C GLU A 128 19.30 11.10 -26.15
N ILE A 129 19.43 10.81 -27.43
CA ILE A 129 18.77 9.64 -28.03
C ILE A 129 19.39 8.38 -27.43
N ALA A 130 18.58 7.62 -26.69
CA ALA A 130 18.98 6.33 -26.18
C ALA A 130 18.68 5.22 -27.21
N ASP A 131 17.55 5.32 -27.90
CA ASP A 131 17.12 4.34 -28.88
C ASP A 131 16.27 4.96 -29.98
N ILE A 132 16.33 4.37 -31.17
CA ILE A 132 15.42 4.62 -32.30
C ILE A 132 14.90 3.27 -32.80
N PRO A 133 13.63 3.16 -33.22
CA PRO A 133 13.03 1.86 -33.56
C PRO A 133 13.77 1.17 -34.71
N LEU A 134 13.86 -0.16 -34.63
CA LEU A 134 14.35 -1.01 -35.74
C LEU A 134 13.37 -0.96 -36.93
N GLU A 135 12.08 -1.05 -36.61
CA GLU A 135 11.04 -1.03 -37.62
C GLU A 135 10.46 0.38 -37.76
N SER A 136 10.48 0.87 -38.98
CA SER A 136 10.03 2.22 -39.32
C SER A 136 8.56 2.53 -39.00
N TRP A 137 7.77 1.56 -38.64
CA TRP A 137 6.36 1.69 -38.27
C TRP A 137 6.14 1.85 -36.75
N HIS A 138 7.16 1.64 -35.90
CA HIS A 138 7.13 1.94 -34.46
C HIS A 138 7.37 3.44 -34.21
N LYS A 139 6.49 4.29 -34.69
CA LYS A 139 6.71 5.74 -34.69
C LYS A 139 5.99 6.50 -33.59
N MET A 140 4.96 5.91 -32.99
CA MET A 140 4.14 6.64 -32.04
C MET A 140 4.90 6.87 -30.73
N VAL A 141 4.90 8.11 -30.25
CA VAL A 141 5.61 8.52 -29.04
C VAL A 141 4.77 9.45 -28.20
N MET A 142 5.07 9.45 -26.90
CA MET A 142 4.91 10.61 -26.04
C MET A 142 6.24 11.35 -25.98
N ALA A 143 6.22 12.66 -25.94
CA ALA A 143 7.41 13.50 -25.84
C ALA A 143 7.15 14.73 -24.97
N ILE A 144 8.21 15.22 -24.31
CA ILE A 144 8.20 16.42 -23.47
C ILE A 144 9.33 17.34 -23.95
N ASP A 145 9.05 18.61 -24.11
CA ASP A 145 10.06 19.62 -24.43
C ASP A 145 10.61 20.32 -23.18
N ASP A 146 11.60 21.22 -23.38
CA ASP A 146 12.24 21.96 -22.30
C ASP A 146 11.27 22.87 -21.52
N ALA A 147 10.18 23.28 -22.16
CA ALA A 147 9.12 24.07 -21.52
C ALA A 147 8.11 23.19 -20.76
N LYS A 148 8.36 21.88 -20.66
CA LYS A 148 7.47 20.86 -20.11
C LYS A 148 6.17 20.70 -20.92
N THR A 149 6.16 21.12 -22.19
CA THR A 149 5.00 20.93 -23.06
C THR A 149 4.92 19.48 -23.50
N PRO A 150 3.79 18.77 -23.25
CA PRO A 150 3.62 17.39 -23.67
C PRO A 150 3.15 17.30 -25.12
N TYR A 151 3.58 16.24 -25.78
CA TYR A 151 3.20 15.90 -27.15
C TYR A 151 2.93 14.41 -27.26
N VAL A 152 2.02 14.03 -28.16
CA VAL A 152 1.87 12.66 -28.66
C VAL A 152 1.72 12.71 -30.16
N GLY A 153 2.33 11.76 -30.87
CA GLY A 153 2.28 11.75 -32.35
C GLY A 153 3.32 10.83 -32.96
N ALA A 154 3.37 10.84 -34.28
CA ALA A 154 4.36 10.10 -35.06
C ALA A 154 5.71 10.85 -35.09
N MET A 155 6.80 10.15 -34.78
CA MET A 155 8.16 10.67 -34.79
C MET A 155 8.94 10.05 -35.93
N ASP A 156 9.77 10.86 -36.58
CA ASP A 156 10.72 10.43 -37.62
C ASP A 156 12.13 10.89 -37.25
N TYR A 157 13.12 10.04 -37.56
CA TYR A 157 14.55 10.24 -37.32
C TYR A 157 15.32 10.39 -38.61
N ARG A 158 16.33 11.29 -38.60
CA ARG A 158 17.34 11.40 -39.64
C ARG A 158 18.69 11.82 -39.03
N GLY A 159 19.64 10.89 -39.01
CA GLY A 159 21.00 11.16 -38.58
C GLY A 159 21.94 11.47 -39.76
N THR A 160 22.88 12.40 -39.60
CA THR A 160 23.89 12.77 -40.60
C THR A 160 25.23 13.02 -39.93
N LEU A 161 26.26 12.41 -40.49
CA LEU A 161 27.68 12.69 -40.21
C LEU A 161 28.26 13.44 -41.38
N ARG A 162 28.93 14.58 -41.14
CA ARG A 162 29.71 15.30 -42.16
C ARG A 162 31.21 15.21 -41.84
N ILE A 163 32.00 14.83 -42.87
CA ILE A 163 33.45 14.77 -42.83
C ILE A 163 33.91 15.66 -43.98
N GLY A 164 34.41 16.87 -43.68
CA GLY A 164 34.69 17.87 -44.68
C GLY A 164 33.46 18.22 -45.51
N SER A 165 33.47 18.00 -46.84
CA SER A 165 32.36 18.19 -47.78
C SER A 165 31.37 17.00 -47.81
N ASP A 166 31.84 15.82 -47.42
CA ASP A 166 31.10 14.57 -47.56
C ASP A 166 30.07 14.36 -46.45
N SER A 167 28.98 13.70 -46.76
CA SER A 167 27.86 13.49 -45.90
C SER A 167 27.45 12.00 -45.87
N TYR A 168 27.34 11.43 -44.68
CA TYR A 168 26.99 10.03 -44.47
C TYR A 168 25.75 9.96 -43.60
N SER A 169 24.85 9.04 -43.91
CA SER A 169 23.67 8.81 -43.10
C SER A 169 24.05 8.00 -41.84
N ILE A 170 23.68 8.50 -40.66
CA ILE A 170 23.71 7.71 -39.43
C ILE A 170 22.41 6.93 -39.38
N ALA A 171 22.48 5.63 -39.65
CA ALA A 171 21.32 4.76 -39.78
C ALA A 171 20.58 4.57 -38.46
N HIS A 172 21.34 4.33 -37.40
CA HIS A 172 20.81 4.02 -36.07
C HIS A 172 21.63 4.66 -34.95
N VAL A 173 21.02 4.69 -33.76
CA VAL A 173 21.68 4.99 -32.50
C VAL A 173 21.56 3.77 -31.60
N ASN A 174 22.69 3.27 -31.07
CA ASN A 174 22.78 2.14 -30.13
C ASN A 174 22.22 0.77 -30.62
N HIS A 175 22.15 0.56 -31.91
CA HIS A 175 21.74 -0.71 -32.50
C HIS A 175 22.91 -1.49 -33.09
N LEU A 176 22.67 -2.75 -33.45
CA LEU A 176 23.63 -3.53 -34.24
C LEU A 176 23.97 -2.78 -35.51
N ARG A 177 25.27 -2.72 -35.83
CA ARG A 177 25.76 -2.23 -37.09
C ARG A 177 25.61 -3.31 -38.14
N GLU A 178 24.78 -3.10 -39.13
CA GLU A 178 24.63 -3.96 -40.31
C GLU A 178 25.62 -3.56 -41.40
N ALA A 179 25.74 -4.42 -42.42
CA ALA A 179 26.63 -4.19 -43.55
C ALA A 179 26.30 -2.87 -44.29
N GLY A 180 27.32 -2.05 -44.51
CA GLY A 180 27.18 -0.76 -45.19
C GLY A 180 26.60 0.37 -44.33
N GLN A 181 26.32 0.11 -43.05
CA GLN A 181 25.74 1.12 -42.15
C GLN A 181 26.78 1.89 -41.36
N LEU A 182 26.39 3.11 -40.96
CA LEU A 182 27.00 3.91 -39.91
C LEU A 182 26.02 3.99 -38.72
N VAL A 183 26.50 3.62 -37.55
CA VAL A 183 25.76 3.65 -36.30
C VAL A 183 26.49 4.54 -35.28
N LEU A 184 25.76 5.33 -34.55
CA LEU A 184 26.27 6.09 -33.40
C LEU A 184 25.98 5.33 -32.10
N TYR A 185 27.03 5.11 -31.30
CA TYR A 185 26.87 4.52 -29.96
C TYR A 185 27.20 5.55 -28.89
N ASN A 186 26.35 5.68 -27.90
CA ASN A 186 26.57 6.46 -26.70
C ASN A 186 26.46 5.57 -25.44
N GLN A 187 26.53 6.15 -24.25
CA GLN A 187 26.54 5.40 -22.99
C GLN A 187 25.25 4.63 -22.71
N HIS A 188 24.14 4.96 -23.36
CA HIS A 188 22.90 4.18 -23.23
C HIS A 188 23.00 2.77 -23.84
N ASN A 189 24.01 2.52 -24.72
CA ASN A 189 24.36 1.17 -25.16
C ASN A 189 25.11 0.34 -24.10
N GLY A 190 25.55 0.96 -23.03
CA GLY A 190 26.50 0.41 -22.06
C GLY A 190 27.94 0.90 -22.28
N HIS A 191 28.89 0.15 -21.77
CA HIS A 191 30.30 0.59 -21.77
C HIS A 191 31.07 0.32 -23.08
N TYR A 192 30.53 -0.48 -24.00
CA TYR A 192 31.14 -0.91 -25.23
C TYR A 192 30.14 -0.92 -26.39
N THR A 193 30.67 -0.85 -27.63
CA THR A 193 29.83 -0.89 -28.84
C THR A 193 29.28 -2.28 -29.16
N HIS A 194 29.91 -3.33 -28.66
CA HIS A 194 29.59 -4.74 -28.93
C HIS A 194 29.58 -5.12 -30.42
N THR A 195 30.31 -4.41 -31.25
CA THR A 195 30.44 -4.65 -32.69
C THR A 195 31.55 -5.63 -33.01
N GLY A 196 31.50 -6.24 -34.22
CA GLY A 196 32.56 -7.07 -34.76
C GLY A 196 33.74 -6.27 -35.36
N ASP A 197 34.86 -6.97 -35.71
CA ASP A 197 36.06 -6.41 -36.29
C ASP A 197 35.95 -6.07 -37.79
N ASP A 198 34.73 -6.14 -38.36
CA ASP A 198 34.43 -5.96 -39.77
C ASP A 198 34.24 -4.51 -40.22
N GLY A 199 34.62 -3.52 -39.40
CA GLY A 199 34.44 -2.10 -39.69
C GLY A 199 35.47 -1.20 -39.08
N THR A 200 35.22 0.09 -39.09
CA THR A 200 36.01 1.13 -38.43
C THR A 200 35.19 1.82 -37.35
N GLU A 201 35.82 2.00 -36.19
CA GLU A 201 35.25 2.73 -35.08
C GLU A 201 36.03 3.99 -34.77
N VAL A 202 35.29 5.09 -34.50
CA VAL A 202 35.85 6.39 -34.19
C VAL A 202 35.24 6.92 -32.92
N LEU A 203 36.06 7.04 -31.86
CA LEU A 203 35.66 7.72 -30.64
C LEU A 203 35.64 9.20 -30.86
N VAL A 204 34.54 9.85 -30.55
CA VAL A 204 34.34 11.30 -30.68
C VAL A 204 33.88 11.92 -29.36
N LYS A 205 34.35 13.13 -29.12
CA LYS A 205 33.95 13.95 -27.98
C LYS A 205 33.43 15.29 -28.49
N LEU A 206 32.30 15.77 -27.97
CA LEU A 206 31.77 17.08 -28.37
C LEU A 206 32.74 18.20 -28.05
N ALA A 207 32.75 19.23 -28.90
CA ALA A 207 33.51 20.45 -28.69
C ALA A 207 33.10 21.09 -27.34
N GLU A 208 34.02 21.83 -26.74
CA GLU A 208 33.79 22.49 -25.46
C GLU A 208 32.55 23.42 -25.51
N GLY A 209 31.73 23.36 -24.47
CA GLY A 209 30.49 24.14 -24.37
C GLY A 209 29.31 23.55 -25.13
N GLN A 210 29.46 22.44 -25.86
CA GLN A 210 28.38 21.74 -26.52
C GLN A 210 27.85 20.60 -25.66
N THR A 211 26.56 20.34 -25.76
CA THR A 211 25.86 19.23 -25.15
C THR A 211 25.14 18.42 -26.22
N TRP A 212 24.99 17.11 -25.99
CA TRP A 212 24.16 16.28 -26.87
C TRP A 212 22.75 16.86 -26.99
N GLY A 213 22.09 16.56 -28.07
CA GLY A 213 20.71 17.01 -28.34
C GLY A 213 20.38 16.87 -29.83
N VAL A 214 19.11 17.09 -30.14
CA VAL A 214 18.56 16.91 -31.48
C VAL A 214 18.34 18.25 -32.20
N ASN A 215 18.16 18.16 -33.52
CA ASN A 215 17.82 19.30 -34.40
C ASN A 215 18.85 20.46 -34.39
N LYS A 216 20.10 20.15 -34.09
CA LYS A 216 21.24 21.07 -34.10
C LYS A 216 22.47 20.41 -34.66
N VAL A 217 23.40 21.21 -35.19
CA VAL A 217 24.71 20.71 -35.64
C VAL A 217 25.63 20.62 -34.46
N LEU A 218 26.15 19.42 -34.19
CA LEU A 218 27.11 19.15 -33.12
C LEU A 218 28.50 19.01 -33.74
N GLU A 219 29.48 19.74 -33.25
CA GLU A 219 30.88 19.57 -33.59
C GLU A 219 31.57 18.65 -32.61
N ALA A 220 32.20 17.61 -33.12
CA ALA A 220 32.89 16.62 -32.28
C ALA A 220 34.33 16.40 -32.77
N LYS A 221 35.26 16.30 -31.82
CA LYS A 221 36.65 15.97 -32.07
C LYS A 221 36.87 14.48 -32.02
N VAL A 222 37.69 13.99 -32.95
CA VAL A 222 38.11 12.61 -32.99
C VAL A 222 39.15 12.38 -31.90
N GLU A 223 38.91 11.48 -31.00
CA GLU A 223 39.78 11.09 -29.90
C GLU A 223 40.57 9.79 -30.22
N LYS A 224 39.96 8.89 -31.01
CA LYS A 224 40.61 7.60 -31.37
C LYS A 224 39.99 7.07 -32.66
N VAL A 225 40.79 6.42 -33.49
CA VAL A 225 40.38 5.68 -34.68
C VAL A 225 40.86 4.24 -34.58
N ALA A 226 39.95 3.26 -34.79
CA ALA A 226 40.26 1.84 -34.79
C ALA A 226 39.76 1.19 -36.09
N LYS A 227 40.70 0.92 -37.01
CA LYS A 227 40.41 0.27 -38.29
C LYS A 227 40.41 -1.25 -38.14
N GLY A 228 39.39 -1.93 -38.67
CA GLY A 228 39.27 -3.37 -38.60
C GLY A 228 39.24 -3.89 -37.16
N LYS A 229 38.67 -3.10 -36.23
CA LYS A 229 38.49 -3.41 -34.84
C LYS A 229 37.15 -2.87 -34.35
N GLY A 230 36.38 -3.74 -33.73
CA GLY A 230 35.14 -3.40 -33.05
C GLY A 230 35.25 -3.37 -31.54
N ASN A 231 34.13 -3.39 -30.89
CA ASN A 231 33.98 -3.45 -29.42
C ASN A 231 34.72 -2.31 -28.69
N MET A 232 34.67 -1.09 -29.26
CA MET A 232 35.30 0.08 -28.67
C MET A 232 34.59 0.47 -27.35
N GLN A 233 35.41 0.83 -26.36
CA GLN A 233 34.88 1.40 -25.10
C GLN A 233 34.28 2.79 -25.36
N ILE A 234 33.17 3.07 -24.68
CA ILE A 234 32.42 4.34 -24.72
C ILE A 234 32.62 5.08 -23.40
N PRO A 235 33.60 5.97 -23.27
CA PRO A 235 33.80 6.77 -22.05
C PRO A 235 32.66 7.76 -21.80
N ALA A 236 32.53 8.22 -20.56
CA ALA A 236 31.53 9.24 -20.19
C ALA A 236 31.68 10.52 -21.06
N GLY A 237 30.57 11.00 -21.59
CA GLY A 237 30.49 12.19 -22.43
C GLY A 237 31.04 12.03 -23.85
N CYS A 238 31.40 10.78 -24.24
CA CYS A 238 31.84 10.45 -25.59
C CYS A 238 30.79 9.63 -26.33
N ALA A 239 30.95 9.55 -27.66
CA ALA A 239 30.22 8.62 -28.50
C ALA A 239 31.20 7.92 -29.45
N VAL A 240 30.77 6.79 -30.02
CA VAL A 240 31.49 6.06 -31.02
C VAL A 240 30.72 6.06 -32.33
N LEU A 241 31.31 6.50 -33.39
CA LEU A 241 30.84 6.34 -34.77
C LEU A 241 31.39 5.03 -35.30
N SER A 242 30.53 4.07 -35.58
CA SER A 242 30.92 2.73 -36.02
C SER A 242 30.42 2.51 -37.44
N GLY A 243 31.29 2.35 -38.40
CA GLY A 243 30.95 2.23 -39.84
C GLY A 243 31.44 0.93 -40.45
N ASN A 244 30.71 0.43 -41.46
CA ASN A 244 31.07 -0.73 -42.25
C ASN A 244 30.96 -0.38 -43.75
N GLY A 245 31.71 -1.07 -44.61
CA GLY A 245 31.76 -0.79 -46.06
C GLY A 245 32.39 0.56 -46.39
N ALA A 246 31.87 1.29 -47.37
CA ALA A 246 32.44 2.57 -47.81
C ALA A 246 32.55 3.64 -46.71
N VAL A 247 31.67 3.65 -45.73
CA VAL A 247 31.75 4.59 -44.61
C VAL A 247 32.89 4.22 -43.64
N ALA A 248 33.28 2.94 -43.57
CA ALA A 248 34.44 2.52 -42.79
C ALA A 248 35.74 3.11 -43.31
N ASP A 249 35.89 3.23 -44.64
CA ASP A 249 37.05 3.84 -45.25
C ASP A 249 37.13 5.34 -44.93
N ALA A 250 35.99 6.04 -45.03
CA ALA A 250 35.87 7.45 -44.68
C ALA A 250 36.23 7.73 -43.21
N LEU A 251 35.69 6.89 -42.30
CA LEU A 251 36.02 6.95 -40.87
C LEU A 251 37.50 6.66 -40.63
N GLY A 252 38.05 5.67 -41.36
CA GLY A 252 39.43 5.27 -41.26
C GLY A 252 40.42 6.31 -41.79
N ALA A 253 40.01 7.24 -42.64
CA ALA A 253 40.82 8.36 -43.12
C ALA A 253 40.96 9.51 -42.12
N LEU A 254 40.14 9.51 -41.05
CA LEU A 254 40.19 10.52 -39.99
C LEU A 254 41.46 10.39 -39.16
N SER A 255 41.96 11.52 -38.68
CA SER A 255 43.09 11.61 -37.75
C SER A 255 42.57 12.08 -36.37
N VAL A 256 43.28 11.68 -35.31
CA VAL A 256 43.00 12.19 -33.95
C VAL A 256 43.14 13.73 -33.98
N GLY A 257 42.18 14.41 -33.35
CA GLY A 257 42.06 15.87 -33.38
C GLY A 257 41.24 16.43 -34.53
N SER A 258 40.90 15.63 -35.56
CA SER A 258 40.00 16.04 -36.63
C SER A 258 38.61 16.41 -36.06
N THR A 259 37.94 17.36 -36.70
CA THR A 259 36.56 17.74 -36.33
C THR A 259 35.58 17.14 -37.33
N VAL A 260 34.55 16.50 -36.81
CA VAL A 260 33.40 16.02 -37.59
C VAL A 260 32.14 16.74 -37.13
N LYS A 261 31.11 16.81 -37.99
CA LYS A 261 29.82 17.40 -37.63
C LYS A 261 28.75 16.34 -37.64
N ILE A 262 28.04 16.24 -36.53
CA ILE A 262 26.95 15.28 -36.30
C ILE A 262 25.66 16.06 -36.21
N THR A 263 24.61 15.61 -36.91
CA THR A 263 23.26 16.16 -36.79
C THR A 263 22.29 15.00 -36.60
N LEU A 264 21.57 15.02 -35.52
CA LEU A 264 20.53 14.04 -35.19
C LEU A 264 19.18 14.78 -35.22
N ASN A 265 18.41 14.60 -36.27
CA ASN A 265 17.12 15.25 -36.41
C ASN A 265 16.00 14.34 -35.97
N LEU A 266 15.15 14.86 -35.11
CA LEU A 266 13.84 14.28 -34.73
C LEU A 266 12.75 15.26 -35.13
N THR A 267 11.73 14.74 -35.82
CA THR A 267 10.55 15.51 -36.17
C THR A 267 9.31 14.80 -35.64
N LEU A 268 8.42 15.55 -35.04
CA LEU A 268 7.11 15.07 -34.62
C LEU A 268 6.04 15.62 -35.54
N GLU A 269 5.27 14.75 -36.18
CA GLU A 269 4.28 15.12 -37.18
C GLU A 269 4.90 16.09 -38.25
N GLY A 270 6.15 15.79 -38.65
CA GLY A 270 6.91 16.59 -39.63
C GLY A 270 7.53 17.88 -39.10
N ASN A 271 7.35 18.24 -37.83
CA ASN A 271 7.85 19.46 -37.21
C ASN A 271 9.07 19.16 -36.32
N ALA A 272 10.19 19.84 -36.60
CA ALA A 272 11.38 19.78 -35.75
C ALA A 272 11.15 20.56 -34.46
N LYS A 273 11.47 19.94 -33.32
CA LYS A 273 11.38 20.53 -32.00
C LYS A 273 12.54 20.07 -31.13
N SER A 274 12.90 20.87 -30.13
CA SER A 274 13.80 20.40 -29.06
C SER A 274 12.99 19.61 -28.05
N PHE A 275 13.26 18.31 -27.94
CA PHE A 275 12.69 17.45 -26.93
C PHE A 275 13.73 17.16 -25.86
N SER A 276 13.30 17.07 -24.59
CA SER A 276 14.13 16.59 -23.50
C SER A 276 13.92 15.10 -23.22
N GLU A 277 12.66 14.65 -23.33
CA GLU A 277 12.27 13.28 -23.03
C GLU A 277 11.35 12.72 -24.11
N VAL A 278 11.59 11.47 -24.53
CA VAL A 278 10.73 10.75 -25.49
C VAL A 278 10.62 9.30 -25.04
N ILE A 279 9.41 8.77 -25.08
CA ILE A 279 9.10 7.35 -24.84
C ILE A 279 8.23 6.86 -25.99
N GLY A 280 8.59 5.73 -26.57
CA GLY A 280 7.79 5.01 -27.56
C GLY A 280 6.48 4.50 -26.96
N GLY A 281 5.54 4.23 -27.81
CA GLY A 281 4.23 3.73 -27.43
C GLY A 281 3.70 2.67 -28.39
N ASP A 282 2.38 2.53 -28.40
CA ASP A 282 1.69 1.58 -29.28
C ASP A 282 1.98 1.90 -30.75
N ILE A 283 2.33 0.88 -31.49
CA ILE A 283 2.62 0.95 -32.93
C ILE A 283 1.41 1.36 -33.79
N ARG A 284 0.19 1.20 -33.27
CA ARG A 284 -1.00 1.26 -34.10
C ARG A 284 -1.52 2.67 -34.33
N SER A 285 -1.68 3.46 -33.28
CA SER A 285 -2.10 4.86 -33.43
C SER A 285 -2.23 5.58 -32.08
N LEU A 286 -2.48 6.87 -32.12
CA LEU A 286 -3.01 7.63 -31.01
C LEU A 286 -4.39 7.10 -30.64
N ILE A 287 -4.62 6.87 -29.35
CA ILE A 287 -5.95 6.44 -28.87
C ILE A 287 -6.95 7.60 -28.74
N ILE A 288 -6.45 8.83 -28.55
CA ILE A 288 -7.24 10.09 -28.62
C ILE A 288 -6.43 11.10 -29.45
N LYS A 289 -7.08 11.77 -30.36
CA LYS A 289 -6.52 12.91 -31.10
C LYS A 289 -7.57 14.02 -31.23
N GLY A 290 -7.21 15.23 -30.78
CA GLY A 290 -8.10 16.38 -30.82
C GLY A 290 -9.41 16.18 -30.03
N GLY A 291 -9.36 15.42 -28.95
CA GLY A 291 -10.54 15.07 -28.13
C GLY A 291 -11.44 13.99 -28.76
N VAL A 292 -11.04 13.39 -29.88
CA VAL A 292 -11.77 12.32 -30.57
C VAL A 292 -11.10 10.98 -30.29
N VAL A 293 -11.86 10.01 -29.76
CA VAL A 293 -11.41 8.63 -29.55
C VAL A 293 -11.20 7.96 -30.90
N SER A 294 -10.03 7.36 -31.09
CA SER A 294 -9.70 6.61 -32.31
C SER A 294 -10.54 5.33 -32.39
N THR A 295 -11.00 5.02 -33.59
CA THR A 295 -11.69 3.76 -33.91
C THR A 295 -10.85 2.85 -34.78
N ALA A 296 -9.65 3.31 -35.18
CA ALA A 296 -8.71 2.54 -35.97
C ALA A 296 -7.83 1.68 -35.08
N ASP A 297 -7.47 0.50 -35.54
CA ASP A 297 -6.46 -0.39 -34.91
C ASP A 297 -6.63 -0.64 -33.41
N VAL A 298 -7.88 -0.89 -32.99
CA VAL A 298 -8.20 -1.16 -31.59
C VAL A 298 -7.71 -2.56 -31.19
N TRP A 299 -7.07 -2.66 -30.04
CA TRP A 299 -6.79 -3.93 -29.39
C TRP A 299 -8.01 -4.30 -28.53
N ASP A 300 -8.74 -5.31 -28.98
CA ASP A 300 -10.02 -5.71 -28.38
C ASP A 300 -9.85 -6.63 -27.14
N GLU A 301 -8.66 -7.16 -26.93
CA GLU A 301 -8.40 -8.01 -25.78
C GLU A 301 -8.40 -7.19 -24.48
N LEU A 302 -9.02 -7.80 -23.45
CA LEU A 302 -9.10 -7.22 -22.12
C LEU A 302 -7.82 -7.50 -21.35
N HIS A 303 -6.98 -6.49 -21.24
CA HIS A 303 -5.72 -6.54 -20.51
C HIS A 303 -5.55 -5.34 -19.58
N PRO A 304 -4.64 -5.41 -18.59
CA PRO A 304 -4.13 -4.20 -17.99
C PRO A 304 -3.58 -3.28 -19.07
N ARG A 305 -3.82 -1.98 -18.92
CA ARG A 305 -3.38 -0.97 -19.88
C ARG A 305 -2.67 0.18 -19.20
N THR A 306 -1.70 0.76 -19.90
CA THR A 306 -1.04 2.00 -19.51
C THR A 306 -1.23 3.03 -20.61
N GLY A 307 -1.55 4.27 -20.23
CA GLY A 307 -1.72 5.36 -21.18
C GLY A 307 -1.12 6.66 -20.65
N PHE A 308 -0.69 7.50 -21.60
CA PHE A 308 -0.25 8.86 -21.36
C PHE A 308 -1.04 9.82 -22.26
N GLY A 309 -1.41 10.96 -21.72
CA GLY A 309 -2.11 12.00 -22.48
C GLY A 309 -2.01 13.35 -21.79
N TYR A 310 -2.70 14.33 -22.35
CA TYR A 310 -2.74 15.69 -21.82
C TYR A 310 -4.03 16.42 -22.18
N THR A 311 -4.33 17.48 -21.42
CA THR A 311 -5.49 18.36 -21.65
C THR A 311 -5.31 19.25 -22.88
N ALA A 312 -6.40 19.80 -23.42
CA ALA A 312 -6.39 20.64 -24.63
C ALA A 312 -5.46 21.87 -24.52
N ASP A 313 -5.34 22.45 -23.34
CA ASP A 313 -4.43 23.58 -23.05
C ASP A 313 -2.98 23.15 -22.82
N ARG A 314 -2.70 21.84 -22.81
CA ARG A 314 -1.39 21.23 -22.55
C ARG A 314 -0.77 21.59 -21.20
N LYS A 315 -1.55 22.06 -20.24
CA LYS A 315 -1.07 22.40 -18.90
C LYS A 315 -1.16 21.26 -17.91
N THR A 316 -1.90 20.20 -18.24
CA THR A 316 -2.01 19.02 -17.39
C THR A 316 -1.68 17.77 -18.19
N ALA A 317 -0.66 17.05 -17.75
CA ALA A 317 -0.40 15.69 -18.23
C ALA A 317 -1.22 14.67 -17.41
N ILE A 318 -1.64 13.60 -18.07
CA ILE A 318 -2.49 12.56 -17.49
C ILE A 318 -1.85 11.21 -17.76
N HIS A 319 -1.42 10.52 -16.70
CA HIS A 319 -1.08 9.11 -16.76
C HIS A 319 -2.30 8.29 -16.35
N CYS A 320 -2.48 7.15 -16.96
CA CYS A 320 -3.55 6.23 -16.64
C CYS A 320 -3.03 4.79 -16.64
N VAL A 321 -3.35 4.05 -15.59
CA VAL A 321 -3.20 2.59 -15.58
C VAL A 321 -4.56 1.98 -15.27
N VAL A 322 -4.99 1.01 -16.08
CA VAL A 322 -6.18 0.20 -15.82
C VAL A 322 -5.73 -1.19 -15.43
N ASP A 323 -6.17 -1.68 -14.29
CA ASP A 323 -5.94 -3.07 -13.86
C ASP A 323 -6.67 -4.07 -14.75
N GLY A 324 -6.21 -5.31 -14.73
CA GLY A 324 -6.87 -6.37 -15.50
C GLY A 324 -6.52 -7.77 -15.01
N ARG A 325 -7.05 -8.78 -15.71
CA ARG A 325 -6.79 -10.21 -15.48
C ARG A 325 -7.17 -10.67 -14.07
N SER A 326 -8.17 -10.03 -13.46
CA SER A 326 -8.63 -10.38 -12.12
C SER A 326 -10.14 -10.26 -11.97
N THR A 327 -10.71 -10.85 -10.91
CA THR A 327 -12.16 -10.79 -10.63
C THR A 327 -12.62 -9.38 -10.22
N ILE A 328 -11.72 -8.55 -9.69
CA ILE A 328 -12.01 -7.17 -9.28
C ILE A 328 -11.78 -6.15 -10.40
N SER A 329 -11.03 -6.52 -11.45
CA SER A 329 -10.85 -5.71 -12.65
C SER A 329 -10.53 -6.62 -13.83
N THR A 330 -11.41 -6.66 -14.81
CA THR A 330 -11.28 -7.56 -15.97
C THR A 330 -10.21 -7.10 -16.95
N GLY A 331 -9.93 -5.80 -16.99
CA GLY A 331 -9.09 -5.15 -17.97
C GLY A 331 -9.86 -4.29 -18.94
N ALA A 332 -9.13 -3.64 -19.83
CA ALA A 332 -9.63 -2.70 -20.81
C ALA A 332 -9.13 -3.03 -22.22
N THR A 333 -9.93 -2.77 -23.24
CA THR A 333 -9.47 -2.61 -24.63
C THR A 333 -8.75 -1.27 -24.75
N THR A 334 -8.03 -1.02 -25.86
CA THR A 334 -7.44 0.32 -26.08
C THR A 334 -8.51 1.40 -26.26
N LYS A 335 -9.68 1.03 -26.78
CA LYS A 335 -10.84 1.92 -26.86
C LYS A 335 -11.41 2.26 -25.50
N ASP A 336 -11.57 1.27 -24.62
CA ASP A 336 -11.99 1.52 -23.22
C ASP A 336 -11.00 2.46 -22.52
N LEU A 337 -9.67 2.24 -22.68
CA LEU A 337 -8.64 3.12 -22.15
C LEU A 337 -8.80 4.56 -22.65
N ALA A 338 -9.01 4.73 -23.93
CA ALA A 338 -9.20 6.04 -24.54
C ALA A 338 -10.43 6.77 -23.97
N GLU A 339 -11.56 6.07 -23.86
CA GLU A 339 -12.79 6.65 -23.31
C GLU A 339 -12.64 6.98 -21.80
N ILE A 340 -11.94 6.14 -21.04
CA ILE A 340 -11.59 6.39 -19.63
C ILE A 340 -10.69 7.63 -19.50
N MET A 341 -9.65 7.74 -20.32
CA MET A 341 -8.76 8.90 -20.33
C MET A 341 -9.49 10.19 -20.77
N LYS A 342 -10.36 10.11 -21.77
CA LYS A 342 -11.22 11.22 -22.19
C LYS A 342 -12.15 11.66 -21.06
N PHE A 343 -12.76 10.73 -20.35
CA PHE A 343 -13.62 11.02 -19.18
C PHE A 343 -12.90 11.85 -18.10
N VAL A 344 -11.62 11.64 -17.90
CA VAL A 344 -10.82 12.41 -16.94
C VAL A 344 -10.16 13.66 -17.55
N GLY A 345 -10.42 13.97 -18.82
CA GLY A 345 -10.04 15.23 -19.48
C GLY A 345 -8.89 15.15 -20.47
N ALA A 346 -8.44 13.95 -20.89
CA ALA A 346 -7.43 13.85 -21.94
C ALA A 346 -7.99 14.34 -23.30
N TYR A 347 -7.21 15.19 -23.97
CA TYR A 347 -7.49 15.73 -25.31
C TYR A 347 -6.73 14.97 -26.40
N ASP A 348 -5.45 14.69 -26.14
CA ASP A 348 -4.65 13.76 -26.92
C ASP A 348 -4.08 12.68 -25.99
N ALA A 349 -3.99 11.44 -26.46
CA ALA A 349 -3.47 10.34 -25.67
C ALA A 349 -2.91 9.19 -26.52
N ILE A 350 -1.96 8.47 -25.95
CA ILE A 350 -1.31 7.29 -26.52
C ILE A 350 -1.39 6.12 -25.53
N ASN A 351 -1.49 4.89 -26.06
CA ASN A 351 -1.33 3.66 -25.30
C ASN A 351 0.16 3.31 -25.20
N LEU A 352 0.61 2.99 -23.99
CA LEU A 352 1.94 2.49 -23.67
C LEU A 352 1.90 0.97 -23.41
N ASP A 353 3.05 0.37 -23.01
CA ASP A 353 3.09 -1.07 -22.75
C ASP A 353 2.12 -1.45 -21.62
N GLY A 354 1.38 -2.51 -21.87
CA GLY A 354 0.29 -3.00 -21.04
C GLY A 354 0.59 -4.34 -20.36
N GLY A 355 -0.48 -5.04 -20.00
CA GLY A 355 -0.37 -6.36 -19.42
C GLY A 355 0.37 -6.36 -18.07
N GLY A 356 1.32 -7.27 -17.91
CA GLY A 356 2.12 -7.38 -16.69
C GLY A 356 3.06 -6.21 -16.43
N SER A 357 3.37 -5.41 -17.48
CA SER A 357 4.20 -4.21 -17.37
C SER A 357 3.47 -3.02 -16.76
N SER A 358 2.11 -3.01 -16.80
CA SER A 358 1.31 -1.90 -16.29
C SER A 358 1.60 -1.61 -14.82
N CYS A 359 2.21 -0.46 -14.56
CA CYS A 359 2.56 0.00 -13.23
C CYS A 359 2.43 1.52 -13.14
N LEU A 360 1.64 1.97 -12.16
CA LEU A 360 1.62 3.36 -11.72
C LEU A 360 2.10 3.37 -10.27
N PHE A 361 3.13 4.14 -9.98
CA PHE A 361 3.67 4.19 -8.62
C PHE A 361 3.70 5.62 -8.07
N LEU A 362 3.69 5.69 -6.73
CA LEU A 362 4.01 6.87 -5.95
C LEU A 362 5.15 6.54 -4.99
N LYS A 363 6.12 7.45 -4.86
CA LYS A 363 7.37 7.24 -4.09
C LYS A 363 7.13 6.66 -2.69
N ASP A 364 6.20 7.22 -1.94
CA ASP A 364 5.98 6.86 -0.54
C ASP A 364 4.91 5.78 -0.33
N PHE A 365 4.32 5.27 -1.44
CA PHE A 365 3.24 4.30 -1.43
C PHE A 365 3.60 3.01 -2.19
N GLY A 366 4.56 3.07 -3.10
CA GLY A 366 4.88 1.96 -4.01
C GLY A 366 3.92 1.90 -5.21
N PRO A 367 3.74 0.72 -5.83
CA PRO A 367 2.76 0.51 -6.89
C PRO A 367 1.34 0.78 -6.39
N MET A 368 0.60 1.62 -7.09
CA MET A 368 -0.75 2.04 -6.72
C MET A 368 -1.83 1.19 -7.39
N ASN A 369 -1.48 0.46 -8.41
CA ASN A 369 -2.32 -0.50 -9.11
C ASN A 369 -1.97 -1.94 -8.71
N LYS A 370 -2.83 -2.90 -9.03
CA LYS A 370 -2.58 -4.31 -8.79
C LYS A 370 -1.87 -4.94 -9.98
N ASN A 371 -0.57 -5.16 -9.85
CA ASN A 371 0.22 -5.78 -10.90
C ASN A 371 -0.29 -7.19 -11.23
N SER A 372 -0.62 -7.45 -12.51
CA SER A 372 -1.23 -8.72 -12.93
C SER A 372 -0.32 -9.94 -12.82
N ASP A 373 1.00 -9.74 -12.74
CA ASP A 373 1.98 -10.80 -12.51
C ASP A 373 2.17 -11.14 -11.02
N GLY A 374 1.37 -10.52 -10.13
CA GLY A 374 1.49 -10.68 -8.68
C GLY A 374 2.60 -9.86 -8.04
N GLN A 375 3.49 -9.28 -8.85
CA GLN A 375 4.56 -8.37 -8.46
C GLN A 375 4.83 -7.38 -9.58
N GLU A 376 5.53 -6.29 -9.27
CA GLU A 376 5.98 -5.30 -10.23
C GLU A 376 6.97 -5.93 -11.21
N ARG A 377 6.70 -5.79 -12.51
CA ARG A 377 7.56 -6.33 -13.57
C ARG A 377 8.77 -5.43 -13.80
N ALA A 378 9.93 -6.02 -14.06
CA ALA A 378 11.07 -5.32 -14.61
C ALA A 378 10.78 -4.97 -16.09
N VAL A 379 10.83 -3.67 -16.41
CA VAL A 379 10.52 -3.12 -17.73
C VAL A 379 11.72 -2.37 -18.32
N SER A 380 11.68 -2.12 -19.61
CA SER A 380 12.76 -1.44 -20.34
C SER A 380 12.96 0.01 -19.93
N ASN A 381 11.88 0.77 -19.90
CA ASN A 381 11.89 2.20 -19.61
C ASN A 381 10.59 2.65 -18.94
N GLY A 382 10.57 3.89 -18.49
CA GLY A 382 9.41 4.53 -17.91
C GLY A 382 9.48 6.03 -17.98
N ILE A 383 8.35 6.69 -17.70
CA ILE A 383 8.23 8.13 -17.63
C ILE A 383 7.86 8.56 -16.21
N TYR A 384 8.62 9.50 -15.67
CA TYR A 384 8.62 9.86 -14.26
C TYR A 384 8.37 11.35 -14.05
N VAL A 385 7.59 11.66 -13.04
CA VAL A 385 7.45 13.00 -12.50
C VAL A 385 8.50 13.18 -11.42
N VAL A 386 9.36 14.17 -11.59
CA VAL A 386 10.48 14.44 -10.71
C VAL A 386 10.28 15.77 -10.00
N SER A 387 10.32 15.75 -8.67
CA SER A 387 10.27 16.95 -7.86
C SER A 387 11.67 17.59 -7.75
N THR A 388 11.72 18.87 -8.04
CA THR A 388 12.89 19.74 -7.84
C THR A 388 12.74 20.65 -6.62
N ALA A 389 11.72 20.42 -5.81
CA ALA A 389 11.44 21.20 -4.61
C ALA A 389 12.60 21.11 -3.62
N PRO A 390 12.95 22.23 -2.94
CA PRO A 390 13.91 22.19 -1.84
C PRO A 390 13.47 21.25 -0.72
N THR A 391 14.44 20.67 -0.02
CA THR A 391 14.20 19.85 1.16
C THR A 391 13.64 20.70 2.29
N ASP A 392 12.42 20.38 2.76
CA ASP A 392 11.76 21.02 3.88
C ASP A 392 10.81 20.01 4.54
N ASN A 393 11.03 19.72 5.81
CA ASN A 393 10.23 18.77 6.59
C ASN A 393 9.14 19.44 7.43
N ASN A 394 8.95 20.76 7.32
CA ASN A 394 7.91 21.47 8.05
C ASN A 394 6.56 21.29 7.36
N ILE A 395 5.56 20.89 8.12
CA ILE A 395 4.19 20.79 7.62
C ILE A 395 3.56 22.18 7.66
N SER A 396 3.22 22.72 6.49
CA SER A 396 2.54 24.00 6.29
C SER A 396 1.12 23.86 5.75
N GLU A 397 0.76 22.68 5.24
CA GLU A 397 -0.57 22.36 4.73
C GLU A 397 -0.95 20.96 5.24
N ILE A 398 -2.19 20.80 5.71
CA ILE A 398 -2.79 19.48 5.97
C ILE A 398 -3.99 19.26 5.05
N ARG A 399 -4.19 18.02 4.62
CA ARG A 399 -5.38 17.60 3.87
C ARG A 399 -5.91 16.29 4.40
N CYS A 400 -7.21 16.16 4.51
CA CYS A 400 -7.83 14.87 4.73
C CYS A 400 -7.79 14.05 3.44
N VAL A 401 -7.52 12.75 3.56
CA VAL A 401 -7.50 11.83 2.40
C VAL A 401 -8.88 11.79 1.71
N LYS A 402 -9.97 11.94 2.49
CA LYS A 402 -11.31 12.10 1.98
C LYS A 402 -11.85 13.46 2.42
N GLU A 403 -11.84 14.43 1.53
CA GLU A 403 -12.35 15.79 1.79
C GLU A 403 -13.89 15.87 1.76
N ARG A 404 -14.56 14.84 1.28
CA ARG A 404 -16.01 14.69 1.30
C ARG A 404 -16.40 13.29 1.73
N ILE A 405 -17.27 13.19 2.71
CA ILE A 405 -17.82 11.94 3.24
C ILE A 405 -19.33 11.96 3.21
N ARG A 406 -19.93 10.81 2.92
CA ARG A 406 -21.37 10.57 2.97
C ARG A 406 -21.63 9.55 4.05
N LEU A 407 -22.36 9.89 5.08
CA LEU A 407 -22.61 9.03 6.23
C LEU A 407 -24.09 9.02 6.61
N PRO A 408 -24.64 7.85 6.98
CA PRO A 408 -25.94 7.83 7.65
C PRO A 408 -25.82 8.50 9.03
N ARG A 409 -26.92 8.93 9.57
CA ARG A 409 -26.93 9.34 10.96
C ARG A 409 -26.39 8.23 11.83
N TYR A 410 -25.53 8.58 12.78
CA TYR A 410 -24.74 7.67 13.61
C TYR A 410 -23.68 6.85 12.86
N GLY A 411 -23.39 7.15 11.60
CA GLY A 411 -22.20 6.67 10.92
C GLY A 411 -20.93 7.26 11.54
N VAL A 412 -19.83 6.49 11.50
CA VAL A 412 -18.52 6.90 12.02
C VAL A 412 -17.52 7.00 10.89
N TYR A 413 -16.67 8.02 10.94
CA TYR A 413 -15.56 8.21 10.03
C TYR A 413 -14.30 8.58 10.81
N THR A 414 -13.22 7.85 10.60
CA THR A 414 -11.90 8.16 11.17
C THR A 414 -11.07 8.89 10.12
N PRO A 415 -10.85 10.21 10.25
CA PRO A 415 -10.08 10.98 9.29
C PRO A 415 -8.61 10.62 9.31
N LEU A 416 -8.01 10.49 8.12
CA LEU A 416 -6.58 10.38 7.93
C LEU A 416 -6.07 11.67 7.28
N PHE A 417 -5.09 12.32 7.91
CA PHE A 417 -4.55 13.59 7.44
C PHE A 417 -3.14 13.41 6.89
N TYR A 418 -2.94 13.85 5.65
CA TYR A 418 -1.63 14.02 5.04
C TYR A 418 -1.10 15.42 5.31
N GLY A 419 0.20 15.53 5.57
CA GLY A 419 0.91 16.78 5.79
C GLY A 419 1.86 17.10 4.65
N TYR A 420 1.82 18.35 4.18
CA TYR A 420 2.64 18.82 3.08
C TYR A 420 3.43 20.06 3.53
N ASN A 421 4.64 20.21 2.97
CA ASN A 421 5.41 21.43 3.18
C ASN A 421 4.94 22.55 2.24
N GLN A 422 5.55 23.73 2.36
CA GLN A 422 5.22 24.93 1.57
C GLN A 422 5.40 24.75 0.04
N TYR A 423 6.17 23.76 -0.39
CA TYR A 423 6.38 23.42 -1.80
C TYR A 423 5.38 22.36 -2.30
N GLY A 424 4.55 21.82 -1.41
CA GLY A 424 3.57 20.79 -1.70
C GLY A 424 4.14 19.36 -1.70
N VAL A 425 5.35 19.17 -1.16
CA VAL A 425 5.93 17.83 -0.96
C VAL A 425 5.23 17.14 0.20
N LEU A 426 4.86 15.87 0.05
CA LEU A 426 4.29 15.05 1.11
C LEU A 426 5.35 14.77 2.18
N VAL A 427 5.13 15.29 3.39
CA VAL A 427 6.02 15.12 4.55
C VAL A 427 5.53 14.00 5.47
N SER A 428 4.21 13.89 5.65
CA SER A 428 3.61 12.87 6.52
C SER A 428 2.35 12.29 5.90
N LYS A 429 2.22 10.97 5.95
CA LYS A 429 1.00 10.23 5.57
C LYS A 429 0.02 10.05 6.73
N ASN A 430 0.38 10.49 7.92
CA ASN A 430 -0.48 10.42 9.09
C ASN A 430 -0.03 11.47 10.11
N VAL A 431 -0.59 12.68 9.96
CA VAL A 431 -0.30 13.79 10.87
C VAL A 431 -1.00 13.55 12.19
N GLN A 432 -0.23 13.40 13.26
CA GLN A 432 -0.75 13.25 14.61
C GLN A 432 -1.00 14.60 15.28
N GLY A 433 -1.93 14.64 16.24
CA GLY A 433 -2.23 15.88 16.99
C GLY A 433 -3.06 16.91 16.22
N VAL A 434 -3.75 16.49 15.18
CA VAL A 434 -4.72 17.34 14.48
C VAL A 434 -5.93 17.59 15.38
N THR A 435 -6.25 18.85 15.62
CA THR A 435 -7.45 19.24 16.34
C THR A 435 -8.62 19.37 15.38
N GLN A 436 -9.75 18.76 15.72
CA GLN A 436 -10.94 18.78 14.89
C GLN A 436 -12.09 19.49 15.63
N THR A 437 -12.86 20.29 14.91
CA THR A 437 -14.09 20.95 15.41
C THR A 437 -15.23 20.74 14.42
N VAL A 438 -16.44 20.59 14.94
CA VAL A 438 -17.66 20.42 14.14
C VAL A 438 -18.84 21.03 14.88
N ASP A 439 -19.81 21.56 14.14
CA ASP A 439 -21.07 22.02 14.72
C ASP A 439 -21.86 20.84 15.30
N PRO A 440 -22.40 20.94 16.54
CA PRO A 440 -23.16 19.85 17.15
C PRO A 440 -24.39 19.41 16.32
N SER A 441 -24.95 20.27 15.48
CA SER A 441 -26.05 19.89 14.57
C SER A 441 -25.61 18.97 13.43
N VAL A 442 -24.30 18.84 13.17
CA VAL A 442 -23.70 17.92 12.19
C VAL A 442 -23.24 16.64 12.88
N GLY A 443 -22.60 16.76 14.05
CA GLY A 443 -22.10 15.62 14.78
C GLY A 443 -21.14 15.97 15.90
N LYS A 444 -20.34 15.01 16.33
CA LYS A 444 -19.31 15.20 17.34
C LYS A 444 -18.02 14.45 17.01
N ILE A 445 -16.91 14.94 17.53
CA ILE A 445 -15.63 14.24 17.49
C ILE A 445 -15.55 13.37 18.75
N LEU A 446 -15.19 12.10 18.54
CA LEU A 446 -14.99 11.11 19.62
C LEU A 446 -13.57 11.27 20.20
N ASP A 447 -13.31 10.63 21.35
CA ASP A 447 -12.04 10.73 22.06
C ASP A 447 -10.85 10.15 21.26
N ASP A 448 -11.12 9.22 20.34
CA ASP A 448 -10.14 8.63 19.43
C ASP A 448 -9.87 9.49 18.17
N GLY A 449 -10.52 10.65 18.06
CA GLY A 449 -10.44 11.54 16.91
C GLY A 449 -11.36 11.19 15.76
N SER A 450 -12.19 10.14 15.88
CA SER A 450 -13.19 9.80 14.88
C SER A 450 -14.38 10.77 14.93
N PHE A 451 -14.98 11.03 13.79
CA PHE A 451 -16.20 11.80 13.67
C PHE A 451 -17.41 10.87 13.74
N LEU A 452 -18.37 11.17 14.61
CA LEU A 452 -19.68 10.55 14.69
C LEU A 452 -20.75 11.49 14.16
N ALA A 453 -21.50 11.08 13.14
CA ALA A 453 -22.59 11.84 12.53
C ALA A 453 -23.85 11.82 13.42
N SER A 454 -23.77 12.35 14.65
CA SER A 454 -24.86 12.32 15.64
C SER A 454 -25.90 13.43 15.45
N GLY A 455 -25.60 14.41 14.60
CA GLY A 455 -26.52 15.52 14.29
C GLY A 455 -27.64 15.13 13.32
N THR A 456 -28.32 16.15 12.79
CA THR A 456 -29.41 16.00 11.82
C THR A 456 -29.22 16.80 10.54
N LYS A 457 -28.05 17.43 10.39
CA LYS A 457 -27.72 18.28 9.26
C LYS A 457 -26.37 17.86 8.62
N SER A 458 -26.28 18.05 7.31
CA SER A 458 -25.02 18.08 6.60
C SER A 458 -24.22 19.32 7.01
N GLY A 459 -22.90 19.28 6.90
CA GLY A 459 -22.04 20.40 7.29
C GLY A 459 -20.57 20.14 7.03
N GLU A 460 -19.71 20.75 7.83
CA GLU A 460 -18.24 20.64 7.67
C GLU A 460 -17.56 20.32 9.01
N ILE A 461 -16.53 19.49 8.94
CA ILE A 461 -15.54 19.34 10.01
C ILE A 461 -14.36 20.22 9.64
N THR A 462 -13.92 21.08 10.58
CA THR A 462 -12.68 21.85 10.42
C THR A 462 -11.58 21.17 11.20
N ALA A 463 -10.47 20.87 10.53
CA ALA A 463 -9.28 20.25 11.12
C ALA A 463 -8.11 21.24 11.06
N THR A 464 -7.36 21.35 12.16
CA THR A 464 -6.27 22.33 12.33
C THR A 464 -5.03 21.67 12.90
N TYR A 465 -3.87 22.01 12.35
CA TYR A 465 -2.55 21.58 12.81
C TYR A 465 -1.54 22.71 12.62
N ASN A 466 -0.93 23.21 13.70
CA ASN A 466 0.07 24.29 13.66
C ASN A 466 -0.34 25.51 12.81
N GLY A 467 -1.62 25.89 12.87
CA GLY A 467 -2.16 27.00 12.08
C GLY A 467 -2.61 26.66 10.66
N ALA A 468 -2.22 25.52 10.11
CA ALA A 468 -2.76 25.01 8.86
C ALA A 468 -4.16 24.43 9.10
N THR A 469 -5.10 24.72 8.21
CA THR A 469 -6.48 24.25 8.32
C THR A 469 -6.94 23.55 7.06
N THR A 470 -7.78 22.51 7.23
CA THR A 470 -8.50 21.86 6.14
C THR A 470 -9.94 21.57 6.56
N LYS A 471 -10.82 21.34 5.59
CA LYS A 471 -12.21 21.06 5.82
C LYS A 471 -12.60 19.71 5.22
N ILE A 472 -13.51 19.02 5.89
CA ILE A 472 -14.13 17.79 5.42
C ILE A 472 -15.62 18.04 5.32
N THR A 473 -16.16 17.98 4.11
CA THR A 473 -17.60 18.10 3.89
C THR A 473 -18.32 16.83 4.29
N VAL A 474 -19.30 16.93 5.16
CA VAL A 474 -20.15 15.86 5.62
C VAL A 474 -21.51 15.99 4.97
N GLU A 475 -21.86 15.02 4.15
CA GLU A 475 -23.22 14.82 3.63
C GLU A 475 -23.93 13.77 4.48
N GLN A 476 -24.93 14.19 5.22
CA GLN A 476 -25.69 13.28 6.06
C GLN A 476 -26.80 12.63 5.26
N LEU A 477 -26.86 11.29 5.35
CA LEU A 477 -27.85 10.45 4.71
C LEU A 477 -28.86 9.99 5.74
N ALA A 478 -30.10 9.73 5.32
CA ALA A 478 -31.12 9.16 6.18
C ALA A 478 -30.89 7.65 6.33
N GLU A 479 -30.95 7.14 7.55
CA GLU A 479 -31.03 5.71 7.83
C GLU A 479 -32.40 5.17 7.41
N SER A 480 -32.46 3.97 6.85
CA SER A 480 -33.71 3.32 6.42
C SER A 480 -34.06 2.07 7.22
N THR A 481 -33.07 1.42 7.81
CA THR A 481 -33.19 0.17 8.59
C THR A 481 -32.07 0.09 9.60
N ILE A 482 -32.07 -0.93 10.44
CA ILE A 482 -30.86 -1.42 11.12
C ILE A 482 -30.76 -2.92 10.90
N SER A 483 -29.53 -3.40 10.77
CA SER A 483 -29.21 -4.82 10.77
C SER A 483 -27.94 -5.10 11.56
N ILE A 484 -27.96 -6.14 12.37
CA ILE A 484 -26.79 -6.65 13.07
C ILE A 484 -26.14 -7.67 12.13
N ARG A 485 -24.85 -7.52 11.86
CA ARG A 485 -24.15 -8.32 10.84
C ARG A 485 -24.20 -9.84 11.08
N LEU A 486 -24.23 -10.25 12.33
CA LEU A 486 -24.30 -11.67 12.70
C LEU A 486 -25.61 -11.99 13.38
N ASP A 487 -26.28 -13.07 12.95
CA ASP A 487 -27.48 -13.59 13.61
C ASP A 487 -27.17 -14.21 14.98
N SER A 488 -25.94 -14.69 15.17
CA SER A 488 -25.51 -15.32 16.41
C SER A 488 -24.01 -15.20 16.63
N VAL A 489 -23.62 -15.21 17.91
CA VAL A 489 -22.22 -15.17 18.32
C VAL A 489 -21.96 -16.12 19.49
N LEU A 490 -20.80 -16.76 19.49
CA LEU A 490 -20.29 -17.53 20.62
C LEU A 490 -19.20 -16.69 21.30
N LEU A 491 -19.30 -16.54 22.63
CA LEU A 491 -18.39 -15.67 23.40
C LEU A 491 -17.72 -16.45 24.54
N ASP A 492 -16.55 -15.97 24.91
CA ASP A 492 -15.97 -16.24 26.22
C ASP A 492 -16.44 -15.19 27.26
N ASN A 493 -15.93 -15.27 28.48
CA ASN A 493 -16.19 -14.29 29.54
C ASN A 493 -15.04 -13.30 29.75
N ARG A 494 -14.08 -13.21 28.83
CA ARG A 494 -12.85 -12.43 28.97
C ARG A 494 -12.70 -11.35 27.92
N THR A 495 -13.28 -11.58 26.76
CA THR A 495 -13.11 -10.71 25.58
C THR A 495 -14.43 -10.04 25.23
N GLY A 496 -14.40 -8.71 25.08
CA GLY A 496 -15.58 -8.00 24.56
C GLY A 496 -15.72 -8.22 23.05
N TYR A 497 -16.94 -8.37 22.55
CA TYR A 497 -17.28 -8.45 21.14
C TYR A 497 -17.97 -7.15 20.69
N PRO A 498 -17.34 -6.29 19.86
CA PRO A 498 -18.00 -5.14 19.27
C PRO A 498 -19.13 -5.59 18.33
N ILE A 499 -20.35 -5.18 18.61
CA ILE A 499 -21.48 -5.51 17.75
C ILE A 499 -21.40 -4.65 16.50
N GLU A 500 -21.34 -5.28 15.33
CA GLU A 500 -21.37 -4.57 14.05
C GLU A 500 -22.83 -4.33 13.65
N VAL A 501 -23.22 -3.05 13.61
CA VAL A 501 -24.55 -2.62 13.18
C VAL A 501 -24.43 -1.87 11.85
N GLN A 502 -25.36 -2.13 10.96
CA GLN A 502 -25.40 -1.54 9.63
C GLN A 502 -26.81 -0.97 9.35
N THR A 503 -26.87 0.00 8.44
CA THR A 503 -28.10 0.49 7.82
C THR A 503 -27.96 0.40 6.31
N GLU A 504 -29.07 0.25 5.62
CA GLU A 504 -29.12 0.35 4.17
C GLU A 504 -29.42 1.79 3.76
N VAL A 505 -28.56 2.35 2.91
CA VAL A 505 -28.77 3.69 2.32
C VAL A 505 -28.51 3.60 0.82
N GLU A 506 -29.51 3.98 0.02
CA GLU A 506 -29.40 3.96 -1.45
C GLU A 506 -28.93 2.59 -2.01
N GLY A 507 -29.37 1.49 -1.38
CA GLY A 507 -28.99 0.13 -1.77
C GLY A 507 -27.59 -0.32 -1.29
N ASN A 508 -26.91 0.47 -0.47
CA ASN A 508 -25.61 0.13 0.11
C ASN A 508 -25.70 -0.05 1.62
N LEU A 509 -25.04 -1.08 2.15
CA LEU A 509 -24.90 -1.27 3.59
C LEU A 509 -23.80 -0.37 4.13
N MET A 510 -24.14 0.43 5.14
CA MET A 510 -23.23 1.36 5.81
C MET A 510 -23.23 1.11 7.32
N GLY A 511 -22.02 1.15 7.92
CA GLY A 511 -21.85 0.91 9.35
C GLY A 511 -22.44 2.03 10.21
N LEU A 512 -23.05 1.63 11.33
CA LEU A 512 -23.55 2.52 12.38
C LEU A 512 -22.73 2.35 13.66
N TYR A 513 -22.64 3.43 14.44
CA TYR A 513 -22.02 3.41 15.78
C TYR A 513 -22.94 2.62 16.74
N PRO A 514 -22.50 1.46 17.25
CA PRO A 514 -23.35 0.62 18.08
C PRO A 514 -23.76 1.28 19.40
N GLY A 515 -22.94 2.20 19.92
CA GLY A 515 -23.26 2.99 21.12
C GLY A 515 -24.39 4.00 20.95
N ALA A 516 -24.91 4.19 19.73
CA ALA A 516 -26.11 5.01 19.48
C ALA A 516 -27.40 4.23 19.67
N LEU A 517 -27.37 2.89 19.75
CA LEU A 517 -28.53 2.05 19.94
C LEU A 517 -28.85 1.87 21.41
N THR A 518 -30.12 1.67 21.71
CA THR A 518 -30.56 1.14 23.00
C THR A 518 -30.50 -0.39 22.93
N TRP A 519 -29.82 -0.99 23.91
CA TRP A 519 -29.62 -2.43 23.99
C TRP A 519 -30.40 -3.06 25.13
N GLU A 520 -31.15 -4.11 24.83
CA GLU A 520 -31.87 -4.93 25.78
C GLU A 520 -31.35 -6.36 25.74
N VAL A 521 -31.10 -6.95 26.89
CA VAL A 521 -30.65 -8.34 27.06
C VAL A 521 -31.68 -9.13 27.84
N ASP A 522 -32.25 -10.17 27.26
CA ASP A 522 -33.28 -11.00 27.88
C ASP A 522 -32.76 -11.79 29.09
N ASN A 523 -31.51 -12.16 29.08
CA ASN A 523 -30.82 -12.85 30.16
C ASN A 523 -29.54 -12.13 30.59
N PRO A 524 -29.63 -11.07 31.39
CA PRO A 524 -28.48 -10.27 31.81
C PRO A 524 -27.46 -11.00 32.71
N ALA A 525 -27.82 -12.20 33.19
CA ALA A 525 -26.89 -13.05 33.91
C ALA A 525 -25.90 -13.77 32.99
N VAL A 526 -26.18 -13.90 31.67
CA VAL A 526 -25.34 -14.59 30.70
C VAL A 526 -24.42 -13.62 30.01
N CYS A 527 -24.93 -12.46 29.60
CA CYS A 527 -24.14 -11.44 28.91
C CYS A 527 -24.66 -10.02 29.22
N SER A 528 -23.80 -9.02 28.90
CA SER A 528 -24.14 -7.59 28.98
C SER A 528 -23.66 -6.88 27.75
N VAL A 529 -24.27 -5.71 27.44
CA VAL A 529 -23.79 -4.80 26.39
C VAL A 529 -23.38 -3.47 27.02
N ILE A 530 -22.18 -3.01 26.75
CA ILE A 530 -21.64 -1.73 27.22
C ILE A 530 -21.11 -0.99 26.02
N ASP A 531 -21.62 0.18 25.69
CA ASP A 531 -21.25 0.99 24.53
C ASP A 531 -21.19 0.21 23.19
N GLY A 532 -22.15 -0.71 23.01
CA GLY A 532 -22.21 -1.55 21.81
C GLY A 532 -21.23 -2.71 21.79
N VAL A 533 -20.52 -2.95 22.90
CA VAL A 533 -19.64 -4.10 23.08
C VAL A 533 -20.32 -5.15 23.93
N LEU A 534 -20.41 -6.36 23.42
CA LEU A 534 -21.03 -7.52 24.05
C LEU A 534 -20.00 -8.21 24.95
N HIS A 535 -20.36 -8.46 26.19
CA HIS A 535 -19.50 -9.14 27.18
C HIS A 535 -20.21 -10.41 27.68
N GLY A 536 -19.57 -11.56 27.49
CA GLY A 536 -20.01 -12.81 28.10
C GLY A 536 -19.70 -12.79 29.60
N LEU A 537 -20.60 -13.30 30.43
CA LEU A 537 -20.47 -13.34 31.89
C LEU A 537 -20.37 -14.75 32.42
N ARG A 538 -21.29 -15.62 32.03
CA ARG A 538 -21.32 -17.04 32.42
C ARG A 538 -21.94 -17.91 31.35
N ASN A 539 -21.71 -19.21 31.39
CA ASN A 539 -22.28 -20.17 30.46
C ASN A 539 -23.81 -20.07 30.39
N GLY A 540 -24.32 -20.05 29.16
CA GLY A 540 -25.76 -19.93 28.89
C GLY A 540 -26.02 -19.32 27.52
N THR A 541 -27.30 -18.98 27.29
CA THR A 541 -27.79 -18.32 26.09
C THR A 541 -28.58 -17.07 26.45
N ALA A 542 -28.51 -16.08 25.61
CA ALA A 542 -29.29 -14.84 25.67
C ALA A 542 -29.65 -14.34 24.27
N VAL A 543 -30.67 -13.50 24.18
CA VAL A 543 -30.99 -12.72 22.99
C VAL A 543 -30.76 -11.24 23.33
N VAL A 544 -29.97 -10.60 22.49
CA VAL A 544 -29.67 -9.16 22.63
C VAL A 544 -30.39 -8.41 21.53
N THR A 545 -31.20 -7.46 21.88
CA THR A 545 -32.00 -6.61 20.97
C THR A 545 -31.40 -5.23 20.92
N GLY A 546 -31.00 -4.77 19.72
CA GLY A 546 -30.64 -3.39 19.46
C GLY A 546 -31.81 -2.61 18.89
N SER A 547 -32.03 -1.37 19.36
CA SER A 547 -33.10 -0.50 18.90
C SER A 547 -32.57 0.89 18.55
N LEU A 548 -33.03 1.43 17.41
CA LEU A 548 -32.80 2.82 17.00
C LEU A 548 -34.08 3.42 16.45
N GLY A 549 -34.74 4.29 17.24
CA GLY A 549 -36.09 4.79 16.89
C GLY A 549 -37.09 3.66 16.73
N ALA A 550 -37.66 3.52 15.54
CA ALA A 550 -38.62 2.46 15.22
C ALA A 550 -37.96 1.14 14.74
N TYR A 551 -36.69 1.15 14.46
CA TYR A 551 -35.97 -0.01 13.91
C TYR A 551 -35.42 -0.88 15.03
N LYS A 552 -35.52 -2.20 14.88
CA LYS A 552 -34.99 -3.19 15.82
C LYS A 552 -34.37 -4.37 15.08
N ASP A 553 -33.31 -4.91 15.67
CA ASP A 553 -32.73 -6.17 15.25
C ASP A 553 -32.13 -6.92 16.44
N GLN A 554 -31.83 -8.21 16.27
CA GLN A 554 -31.46 -9.10 17.37
C GLN A 554 -30.23 -9.95 16.99
N ILE A 555 -29.41 -10.23 18.00
CA ILE A 555 -28.33 -11.21 17.92
C ILE A 555 -28.50 -12.27 19.03
N LYS A 556 -28.40 -13.54 18.67
CA LYS A 556 -28.37 -14.66 19.61
C LYS A 556 -26.98 -14.82 20.17
N VAL A 557 -26.88 -14.85 21.49
CA VAL A 557 -25.59 -14.96 22.17
C VAL A 557 -25.53 -16.29 22.91
N LYS A 558 -24.48 -17.06 22.68
CA LYS A 558 -24.08 -18.19 23.50
C LYS A 558 -22.79 -17.83 24.21
N VAL A 559 -22.74 -17.99 25.52
CA VAL A 559 -21.49 -17.91 26.28
C VAL A 559 -21.06 -19.31 26.65
N GLU A 560 -19.86 -19.68 26.30
CA GLU A 560 -19.28 -21.00 26.59
C GLU A 560 -17.83 -20.81 27.07
N VAL A 561 -17.61 -21.15 28.32
CA VAL A 561 -16.32 -20.94 29.01
C VAL A 561 -15.93 -22.28 29.63
N ALA A 562 -14.73 -22.76 29.29
CA ALA A 562 -14.17 -23.92 29.95
C ALA A 562 -13.37 -23.48 31.20
N GLU A 563 -13.41 -24.30 32.25
CA GLU A 563 -12.55 -24.12 33.40
C GLU A 563 -11.13 -24.56 33.07
N HIS A 564 -10.16 -23.72 33.44
CA HIS A 564 -8.74 -24.00 33.20
C HIS A 564 -7.93 -23.75 34.48
N SER A 565 -6.87 -24.59 34.64
CA SER A 565 -5.78 -24.26 35.55
C SER A 565 -4.98 -23.07 35.02
N PRO A 566 -4.21 -22.33 35.86
CA PRO A 566 -3.37 -21.22 35.43
C PRO A 566 -2.42 -21.54 34.28
N MET A 567 -2.03 -22.80 34.14
CA MET A 567 -1.25 -23.33 33.03
C MET A 567 -1.82 -24.69 32.63
N ALA A 568 -2.46 -24.71 31.46
CA ALA A 568 -2.97 -25.94 30.87
C ALA A 568 -1.95 -26.51 29.87
N VAL A 569 -1.19 -27.54 30.30
CA VAL A 569 -0.28 -28.27 29.42
C VAL A 569 -1.11 -29.12 28.45
N ARG A 570 -0.76 -29.09 27.18
CA ARG A 570 -1.38 -29.93 26.14
C ARG A 570 -0.55 -31.17 25.91
N PRO A 571 -1.01 -32.36 26.31
CA PRO A 571 -0.24 -33.58 26.18
C PRO A 571 -0.08 -34.01 24.73
N PHE A 572 1.11 -34.43 24.34
CA PHE A 572 1.40 -34.90 22.99
C PHE A 572 1.00 -36.36 22.77
N THR A 573 0.62 -37.04 23.85
CA THR A 573 0.00 -38.39 23.80
C THR A 573 -1.45 -38.35 23.30
N ASP A 574 -2.06 -37.15 23.25
CA ASP A 574 -3.41 -36.99 22.72
C ASP A 574 -3.46 -37.34 21.22
N ALA A 575 -4.37 -38.23 20.83
CA ALA A 575 -4.53 -38.72 19.48
C ALA A 575 -4.94 -37.66 18.45
N SER A 576 -5.32 -36.46 18.91
CA SER A 576 -5.58 -35.30 18.04
C SER A 576 -4.31 -34.76 17.37
N TRP A 577 -3.13 -34.99 17.95
CA TRP A 577 -1.87 -34.57 17.34
C TRP A 577 -1.49 -35.44 16.15
N LYS A 578 -1.30 -34.79 15.00
CA LYS A 578 -0.83 -35.42 13.76
C LYS A 578 0.48 -34.78 13.31
N VAL A 579 1.54 -35.59 13.29
CA VAL A 579 2.85 -35.13 12.82
C VAL A 579 2.99 -35.43 11.33
N THR A 580 3.33 -34.42 10.55
CA THR A 580 3.60 -34.54 9.12
C THR A 580 4.97 -34.00 8.79
N THR A 581 5.62 -34.61 7.80
CA THR A 581 6.98 -34.24 7.39
C THR A 581 7.11 -34.18 5.87
N SER A 582 8.08 -33.43 5.41
CA SER A 582 8.44 -33.40 4.00
C SER A 582 8.99 -34.75 3.54
N ASN A 583 8.77 -35.10 2.25
CA ASN A 583 9.18 -36.37 1.66
C ASN A 583 10.71 -36.64 1.68
N ASN A 584 11.53 -35.67 1.90
CA ASN A 584 12.99 -35.77 2.04
C ASN A 584 13.45 -36.05 3.49
N LEU A 585 12.54 -36.14 4.45
CA LEU A 585 12.78 -36.67 5.78
C LEU A 585 12.24 -38.12 5.81
N LYS A 586 13.13 -39.09 6.10
CA LYS A 586 12.84 -40.50 6.09
C LYS A 586 12.94 -41.10 7.48
N ASN A 587 12.40 -42.33 7.67
CA ASN A 587 12.46 -43.04 8.94
C ASN A 587 12.01 -42.17 10.12
N VAL A 588 10.89 -41.48 9.92
CA VAL A 588 10.33 -40.58 10.93
C VAL A 588 9.78 -41.37 12.10
N VAL A 589 10.26 -41.06 13.29
CA VAL A 589 9.80 -41.67 14.54
C VAL A 589 9.39 -40.54 15.47
N ASN A 590 8.15 -40.60 15.96
CA ASN A 590 7.62 -39.70 16.98
C ASN A 590 7.57 -40.42 18.32
N ALA A 591 8.14 -39.83 19.35
CA ALA A 591 8.13 -40.37 20.72
C ALA A 591 7.41 -39.34 21.63
N PRO A 592 6.05 -39.35 21.69
CA PRO A 592 5.28 -38.45 22.53
C PRO A 592 5.27 -38.89 23.97
N THR A 593 5.23 -37.92 24.87
CA THR A 593 4.94 -38.05 26.28
C THR A 593 3.84 -37.08 26.69
N GLU A 594 3.43 -37.10 27.95
CA GLU A 594 2.46 -36.15 28.50
C GLU A 594 2.92 -34.68 28.39
N GLN A 595 4.22 -34.42 28.34
CA GLN A 595 4.77 -33.07 28.35
C GLN A 595 5.57 -32.74 27.08
N SER A 596 6.14 -33.73 26.39
CA SER A 596 7.06 -33.49 25.28
C SER A 596 6.80 -34.42 24.10
N VAL A 597 7.34 -34.05 22.94
CA VAL A 597 7.44 -34.95 21.79
C VAL A 597 8.80 -34.77 21.12
N LYS A 598 9.52 -35.89 20.96
CA LYS A 598 10.77 -35.93 20.21
C LYS A 598 10.49 -36.56 18.85
N THR A 599 10.70 -35.81 17.77
CA THR A 599 10.58 -36.30 16.40
C THR A 599 11.95 -36.51 15.81
N SER A 600 12.31 -37.77 15.55
CA SER A 600 13.56 -38.19 14.93
C SER A 600 13.34 -38.53 13.45
N PHE A 601 14.31 -38.27 12.61
CA PHE A 601 14.24 -38.53 11.18
C PHE A 601 15.63 -38.63 10.55
N THR A 602 15.72 -39.34 9.42
CA THR A 602 16.93 -39.38 8.57
C THR A 602 16.77 -38.32 7.46
N TYR A 603 17.72 -37.39 7.37
CA TYR A 603 17.72 -36.35 6.33
C TYR A 603 18.27 -36.93 5.01
N LYS A 604 17.52 -36.84 3.92
CA LYS A 604 17.96 -37.31 2.61
C LYS A 604 18.73 -36.22 1.86
N SER A 605 18.05 -35.14 1.48
CA SER A 605 18.61 -33.96 0.81
C SER A 605 17.47 -32.98 0.57
N GLY A 606 17.75 -31.74 0.23
CA GLY A 606 16.75 -30.75 -0.17
C GLY A 606 16.87 -29.42 0.58
N ARG A 607 16.53 -28.34 -0.08
CA ARG A 607 16.64 -26.99 0.49
C ARG A 607 15.55 -26.64 1.47
N ASN A 608 14.38 -27.22 1.32
CA ASN A 608 13.19 -26.92 2.11
C ASN A 608 12.58 -28.22 2.66
N SER A 609 12.79 -28.47 3.92
CA SER A 609 12.19 -29.57 4.67
C SER A 609 11.34 -29.01 5.79
N ASN A 610 10.35 -29.74 6.24
CA ASN A 610 9.59 -29.36 7.42
C ASN A 610 9.15 -30.53 8.28
N VAL A 611 8.96 -30.24 9.56
CA VAL A 611 8.24 -31.09 10.53
C VAL A 611 7.09 -30.26 11.07
N ALA A 612 5.87 -30.70 10.87
CA ALA A 612 4.67 -30.01 11.32
C ALA A 612 3.86 -30.87 12.30
N TYR A 613 3.44 -30.23 13.37
CA TYR A 613 2.57 -30.80 14.41
C TYR A 613 1.20 -30.14 14.24
N ASN A 614 0.23 -30.89 13.76
CA ASN A 614 -1.11 -30.44 13.44
C ASN A 614 -2.08 -30.84 14.55
N ASN A 615 -2.92 -29.92 14.97
CA ASN A 615 -3.95 -30.17 15.99
C ASN A 615 -5.00 -29.07 15.93
N ASP A 616 -6.23 -29.36 15.57
CA ASP A 616 -7.33 -28.39 15.56
C ASP A 616 -7.95 -28.26 16.97
N VAL A 617 -7.22 -27.70 17.92
CA VAL A 617 -7.68 -27.46 19.27
C VAL A 617 -8.47 -26.17 19.37
N ALA A 618 -9.73 -26.28 19.82
CA ALA A 618 -10.54 -25.12 20.15
C ALA A 618 -10.07 -24.51 21.47
N LEU A 619 -9.77 -23.22 21.46
CA LEU A 619 -9.35 -22.45 22.61
C LEU A 619 -10.56 -21.77 23.24
N TYR A 620 -11.35 -22.55 24.01
CA TYR A 620 -12.44 -22.05 24.82
C TYR A 620 -11.86 -21.29 26.03
N SER A 621 -12.49 -20.18 26.43
CA SER A 621 -11.89 -19.27 27.42
C SER A 621 -10.47 -18.90 27.02
N LEU A 622 -10.34 -18.01 26.04
CA LEU A 622 -9.05 -17.68 25.40
C LEU A 622 -7.92 -17.49 26.42
N PRO A 623 -6.78 -18.19 26.27
CA PRO A 623 -5.64 -18.02 27.15
C PRO A 623 -5.05 -16.61 26.99
N ASP A 624 -4.35 -16.11 28.00
CA ASP A 624 -3.60 -14.85 27.89
C ASP A 624 -2.37 -14.98 27.00
N SER A 625 -1.77 -16.18 27.00
CA SER A 625 -0.64 -16.48 26.10
C SER A 625 -0.50 -17.98 25.86
N ILE A 626 0.19 -18.32 24.79
CA ILE A 626 0.64 -19.67 24.45
C ILE A 626 2.13 -19.73 24.74
N LYS A 627 2.56 -20.74 25.50
CA LYS A 627 3.96 -21.01 25.79
C LYS A 627 4.42 -22.27 25.07
N LEU A 628 5.46 -22.14 24.25
CA LEU A 628 6.11 -23.25 23.57
C LEU A 628 7.57 -23.29 23.96
N THR A 629 8.03 -24.42 24.52
CA THR A 629 9.44 -24.69 24.80
C THR A 629 9.93 -25.83 23.91
N PHE A 630 11.02 -25.62 23.20
CA PHE A 630 11.56 -26.61 22.30
C PHE A 630 13.08 -26.55 22.19
N ASN A 631 13.68 -27.64 21.69
CA ASN A 631 15.09 -27.75 21.35
C ASN A 631 15.21 -28.19 19.88
N PRO A 632 15.88 -27.44 19.00
CA PRO A 632 16.09 -27.82 17.61
C PRO A 632 17.05 -29.00 17.44
N GLY A 633 17.78 -29.45 18.47
CA GLY A 633 18.83 -30.43 18.35
C GLY A 633 19.92 -29.96 17.39
N GLU A 634 20.50 -30.86 16.62
CA GLU A 634 21.47 -30.54 15.56
C GLU A 634 20.81 -30.04 14.24
N VAL A 635 19.49 -29.85 14.24
CA VAL A 635 18.73 -29.44 13.05
C VAL A 635 18.91 -27.95 12.79
N ASN A 636 19.13 -27.59 11.53
CA ASN A 636 19.11 -26.20 11.10
C ASN A 636 17.66 -25.71 10.93
N VAL A 637 17.02 -25.31 12.03
CA VAL A 637 15.69 -24.72 12.01
C VAL A 637 15.78 -23.24 11.57
N ARG A 638 15.31 -22.93 10.36
CA ARG A 638 15.32 -21.58 9.82
C ARG A 638 14.17 -20.74 10.38
N LYS A 639 13.00 -21.37 10.52
CA LYS A 639 11.78 -20.73 11.00
C LYS A 639 10.92 -21.71 11.78
N LEU A 640 10.23 -21.20 12.78
CA LEU A 640 9.08 -21.85 13.40
C LEU A 640 7.85 -21.01 13.06
N GLY A 641 6.88 -21.64 12.41
CA GLY A 641 5.57 -21.03 12.14
C GLY A 641 4.49 -21.61 13.04
N MET A 642 3.59 -20.76 13.51
CA MET A 642 2.36 -21.15 14.21
C MET A 642 1.16 -20.62 13.42
N ARG A 643 0.11 -21.45 13.33
CA ARG A 643 -1.13 -21.09 12.63
C ARG A 643 -2.32 -21.26 13.53
N PHE A 644 -3.21 -20.25 13.47
CA PHE A 644 -4.51 -20.26 14.12
C PHE A 644 -5.59 -20.10 13.07
N LYS A 645 -6.78 -20.65 13.35
CA LYS A 645 -7.96 -20.48 12.51
C LYS A 645 -9.08 -19.86 13.31
N GLU A 646 -9.85 -19.04 12.68
CA GLU A 646 -11.08 -18.48 13.21
C GLU A 646 -12.30 -19.36 12.86
N ASN A 647 -13.35 -19.25 13.67
CA ASN A 647 -14.56 -20.08 13.55
C ASN A 647 -15.64 -19.48 12.63
N ASN A 648 -15.36 -18.46 11.85
CA ASN A 648 -16.39 -17.73 11.08
C ASN A 648 -16.64 -18.30 9.67
N GLY A 649 -16.22 -19.54 9.39
CA GLY A 649 -16.40 -20.19 8.07
C GLY A 649 -15.54 -19.61 6.95
N GLY A 650 -14.89 -18.49 7.17
CA GLY A 650 -13.83 -17.92 6.31
C GLY A 650 -12.47 -18.29 6.88
N ILE A 651 -11.59 -18.84 6.04
CA ILE A 651 -10.24 -19.20 6.48
C ILE A 651 -9.40 -17.93 6.57
N GLN A 652 -9.58 -17.15 7.63
CA GLN A 652 -8.52 -16.25 8.04
C GLN A 652 -7.51 -17.07 8.84
N THR A 653 -6.34 -17.27 8.28
CA THR A 653 -5.23 -17.92 8.95
C THR A 653 -4.31 -16.86 9.50
N ILE A 654 -4.25 -16.78 10.82
CA ILE A 654 -3.25 -15.95 11.51
C ILE A 654 -1.96 -16.76 11.55
N ASN A 655 -0.92 -16.29 10.87
CA ASN A 655 0.39 -16.93 10.87
C ASN A 655 1.39 -16.08 11.66
N LYS A 656 2.08 -16.70 12.61
CA LYS A 656 3.23 -16.08 13.31
C LYS A 656 4.48 -16.88 13.00
N GLU A 657 5.57 -16.19 12.68
CA GLU A 657 6.86 -16.79 12.35
C GLU A 657 7.94 -16.30 13.29
N PHE A 658 8.80 -17.22 13.71
CA PHE A 658 9.96 -16.97 14.56
C PHE A 658 11.22 -17.53 13.91
N SER A 659 12.36 -16.89 14.09
CA SER A 659 13.64 -17.28 13.49
C SER A 659 14.80 -16.99 14.45
N GLY A 660 16.03 -17.32 14.03
CA GLY A 660 17.22 -17.04 14.82
C GLY A 660 17.58 -18.15 15.83
N PHE A 661 17.31 -19.41 15.50
CA PHE A 661 17.55 -20.55 16.39
C PHE A 661 18.94 -21.16 16.17
N GLU A 662 19.68 -21.31 17.25
CA GLU A 662 20.96 -22.01 17.30
C GLU A 662 20.73 -23.51 17.61
N LYS A 663 21.62 -24.36 17.12
CA LYS A 663 21.56 -25.81 17.35
C LYS A 663 21.76 -26.14 18.85
N ASN A 664 21.10 -27.18 19.31
CA ASN A 664 21.21 -27.75 20.67
C ASN A 664 20.90 -26.76 21.82
N LYS A 665 20.18 -25.69 21.54
CA LYS A 665 19.80 -24.67 22.53
C LYS A 665 18.30 -24.71 22.76
N ASP A 666 17.90 -24.62 24.02
CA ASP A 666 16.48 -24.52 24.38
C ASP A 666 15.94 -23.13 24.11
N TYR A 667 14.74 -23.07 23.52
CA TYR A 667 13.99 -21.85 23.28
C TYR A 667 12.63 -21.92 23.93
N THR A 668 12.21 -20.83 24.54
CA THR A 668 10.85 -20.65 25.01
C THR A 668 10.24 -19.44 24.29
N ILE A 669 9.16 -19.68 23.58
CA ILE A 669 8.35 -18.65 22.92
C ILE A 669 7.09 -18.49 23.76
N SER A 670 6.81 -17.25 24.16
CA SER A 670 5.55 -16.85 24.77
C SER A 670 4.85 -15.90 23.80
N LEU A 671 3.71 -16.32 23.27
CA LEU A 671 2.91 -15.57 22.31
C LEU A 671 1.64 -15.09 23.00
N ALA A 672 1.53 -13.79 23.25
CA ALA A 672 0.32 -13.20 23.79
C ALA A 672 -0.80 -13.28 22.74
N LEU A 673 -1.99 -13.74 23.13
CA LEU A 673 -3.12 -13.83 22.21
C LEU A 673 -3.62 -12.45 21.74
N ALA A 674 -3.43 -11.42 22.57
CA ALA A 674 -3.72 -10.04 22.17
C ALA A 674 -2.92 -9.59 20.94
N ASP A 675 -1.69 -10.14 20.76
CA ASP A 675 -0.81 -9.85 19.62
C ASP A 675 -1.22 -10.61 18.34
N LEU A 676 -2.17 -11.53 18.43
CA LEU A 676 -2.67 -12.32 17.31
C LEU A 676 -3.86 -11.65 16.60
N MET A 677 -4.55 -10.75 17.28
CA MET A 677 -5.77 -10.12 16.79
C MET A 677 -5.48 -8.70 16.36
N ASP A 678 -5.21 -8.50 15.09
CA ASP A 678 -4.88 -7.18 14.52
C ASP A 678 -6.10 -6.23 14.48
N HIS A 679 -7.34 -6.77 14.47
CA HIS A 679 -8.57 -5.96 14.47
C HIS A 679 -9.63 -6.48 15.46
N PRO A 680 -10.29 -5.58 16.21
CA PRO A 680 -11.39 -5.94 17.10
C PRO A 680 -12.59 -6.58 16.38
N SER A 681 -12.82 -6.24 15.10
CA SER A 681 -13.88 -6.82 14.25
C SER A 681 -13.65 -8.30 13.92
N ASP A 682 -12.40 -8.78 14.02
CA ASP A 682 -12.06 -10.18 13.75
C ASP A 682 -12.45 -11.12 14.90
N ARG A 683 -12.98 -10.56 16.00
CA ARG A 683 -13.37 -11.29 17.22
C ARG A 683 -14.65 -12.12 17.13
N GLY A 684 -15.36 -12.07 15.99
CA GLY A 684 -16.46 -13.00 15.70
C GLY A 684 -16.08 -14.47 15.58
N ALA A 685 -14.84 -14.79 15.85
CA ALA A 685 -14.15 -16.04 15.58
C ALA A 685 -13.90 -16.91 16.80
N TYR A 686 -14.57 -16.65 17.91
CA TYR A 686 -14.49 -17.52 19.09
C TYR A 686 -15.27 -18.84 18.88
N PRO A 687 -14.73 -20.00 19.26
CA PRO A 687 -13.41 -20.22 19.80
C PRO A 687 -12.32 -20.05 18.71
N LEU A 688 -11.15 -19.56 19.12
CA LEU A 688 -9.97 -19.56 18.27
C LEU A 688 -9.41 -20.99 18.20
N TYR A 689 -9.09 -21.50 17.03
CA TYR A 689 -8.48 -22.82 16.88
C TYR A 689 -6.98 -22.68 16.70
N PHE A 690 -6.20 -23.35 17.53
CA PHE A 690 -4.80 -23.62 17.25
C PHE A 690 -4.73 -24.71 16.18
N ASN A 691 -4.17 -24.43 15.01
CA ASN A 691 -4.20 -25.34 13.88
C ASN A 691 -2.92 -26.17 13.75
N PHE A 692 -1.75 -25.52 13.73
CA PHE A 692 -0.47 -26.21 13.69
C PHE A 692 0.71 -25.36 14.11
N MET A 693 1.84 -26.02 14.42
CA MET A 693 3.18 -25.46 14.47
C MET A 693 4.10 -26.22 13.53
N GLN A 694 5.01 -25.52 12.84
CA GLN A 694 5.86 -26.08 11.81
C GLN A 694 7.30 -25.58 11.94
N PHE A 695 8.23 -26.52 12.04
CA PHE A 695 9.66 -26.24 11.92
C PHE A 695 10.08 -26.31 10.46
N ALA A 696 10.50 -25.18 9.87
CA ALA A 696 11.09 -25.12 8.54
C ALA A 696 12.60 -25.35 8.64
N ILE A 697 13.08 -26.43 8.02
CA ILE A 697 14.44 -26.93 8.11
C ILE A 697 15.22 -26.55 6.86
N GLY A 698 16.39 -25.92 7.03
CA GLY A 698 17.33 -25.60 5.97
C GLY A 698 18.38 -26.68 5.76
N SER A 699 18.97 -26.73 4.55
CA SER A 699 20.02 -27.71 4.21
C SER A 699 21.40 -27.37 4.78
N ALA A 700 21.65 -26.12 5.14
CA ALA A 700 22.97 -25.67 5.65
C ALA A 700 23.34 -26.41 6.93
N GLY A 701 24.50 -27.06 6.92
CA GLY A 701 25.01 -27.86 8.05
C GLY A 701 24.20 -29.12 8.36
N MET A 702 23.41 -29.63 7.37
CA MET A 702 22.75 -30.93 7.40
C MET A 702 23.47 -31.91 6.50
N THR A 703 23.74 -33.12 6.99
CA THR A 703 24.43 -34.18 6.24
C THR A 703 23.41 -35.23 5.78
N ALA A 704 23.45 -35.59 4.50
CA ALA A 704 22.58 -36.64 3.96
C ALA A 704 22.83 -37.98 4.68
N SER A 705 21.73 -38.75 4.85
CA SER A 705 21.71 -40.05 5.54
C SER A 705 22.05 -40.00 7.05
N LYS A 706 22.29 -38.82 7.61
CA LYS A 706 22.44 -38.64 9.08
C LYS A 706 21.05 -38.52 9.72
N SER A 707 20.95 -39.11 10.91
CA SER A 707 19.75 -38.96 11.76
C SER A 707 19.81 -37.67 12.58
N TYR A 708 18.65 -37.02 12.66
CA TYR A 708 18.45 -35.77 13.41
C TYR A 708 17.15 -35.86 14.22
N SER A 709 16.99 -35.00 15.19
CA SER A 709 15.74 -34.86 15.93
C SER A 709 15.49 -33.42 16.33
N VAL A 710 14.20 -33.06 16.35
CA VAL A 710 13.68 -31.88 17.05
C VAL A 710 12.85 -32.33 18.23
N GLU A 711 12.87 -31.58 19.31
CA GLU A 711 12.11 -31.89 20.52
C GLU A 711 11.29 -30.69 20.95
N ILE A 712 9.98 -30.89 21.05
CA ILE A 712 9.11 -29.95 21.77
C ILE A 712 9.04 -30.45 23.20
N LYS A 713 9.51 -29.63 24.14
CA LYS A 713 9.55 -29.96 25.56
C LYS A 713 8.25 -29.62 26.29
N GLN A 714 7.54 -28.59 25.81
CA GLN A 714 6.27 -28.17 26.40
C GLN A 714 5.47 -27.34 25.41
N PHE A 715 4.17 -27.58 25.35
CA PHE A 715 3.19 -26.70 24.76
C PHE A 715 2.09 -26.46 25.80
N ALA A 716 1.90 -25.21 26.22
CA ALA A 716 0.97 -24.87 27.28
C ALA A 716 0.17 -23.62 26.95
N LEU A 717 -1.09 -23.63 27.39
CA LEU A 717 -1.98 -22.47 27.39
C LEU A 717 -1.89 -21.82 28.78
N ILE A 718 -1.57 -20.53 28.83
CA ILE A 718 -1.39 -19.78 30.06
C ILE A 718 -2.63 -18.92 30.30
N TYR A 719 -3.26 -19.11 31.43
CA TYR A 719 -4.38 -18.30 31.90
C TYR A 719 -3.92 -17.55 33.15
N LYS A 720 -3.87 -16.22 33.06
CA LYS A 720 -3.65 -15.40 34.28
C LYS A 720 -4.79 -15.66 35.21
N ASN A 721 -4.50 -15.96 36.48
CA ASN A 721 -5.46 -16.34 37.52
C ASN A 721 -6.68 -15.42 37.45
N VAL A 722 -7.80 -15.97 37.03
CA VAL A 722 -9.12 -15.42 37.37
C VAL A 722 -9.43 -15.92 38.77
N SER A 723 -8.89 -15.26 39.79
CA SER A 723 -9.42 -15.48 41.13
C SER A 723 -10.93 -15.12 41.06
N THR A 724 -11.77 -15.97 41.59
CA THR A 724 -13.19 -15.70 41.83
C THR A 724 -13.36 -14.62 42.93
N GLY A 725 -12.58 -13.59 42.87
CA GLY A 725 -12.52 -12.47 43.78
C GLY A 725 -11.74 -11.34 43.12
N ILE A 726 -12.44 -10.30 42.75
CA ILE A 726 -11.93 -8.96 42.42
C ILE A 726 -10.77 -8.97 41.41
N VAL A 727 -11.07 -8.83 40.13
CA VAL A 727 -10.09 -8.60 39.06
C VAL A 727 -9.70 -7.14 39.05
N ASN A 728 -8.49 -6.82 39.47
CA ASN A 728 -7.86 -5.55 39.18
C ASN A 728 -7.44 -5.56 37.69
N THR A 729 -8.20 -4.97 36.81
CA THR A 729 -7.74 -4.71 35.43
C THR A 729 -6.98 -3.39 35.41
N THR A 730 -5.67 -3.43 35.50
CA THR A 730 -4.81 -2.32 35.07
C THR A 730 -4.65 -2.42 33.57
N ALA A 731 -5.36 -1.59 32.83
CA ALA A 731 -5.10 -1.36 31.42
C ALA A 731 -4.16 -0.17 31.30
N GLY A 732 -3.05 -0.34 30.58
CA GLY A 732 -2.43 0.76 29.89
C GLY A 732 -1.10 1.28 30.43
N HIS A 733 -0.20 1.39 29.51
CA HIS A 733 1.10 2.02 29.61
C HIS A 733 0.98 3.54 29.84
N GLY A 734 1.61 4.02 30.91
CA GLY A 734 1.93 5.43 31.10
C GLY A 734 1.06 6.18 32.12
N GLY A 735 1.42 6.11 33.38
CA GLY A 735 0.86 6.83 34.53
C GLY A 735 0.10 5.87 35.49
N LYS A 736 0.63 5.67 36.67
CA LYS A 736 0.12 4.64 37.60
C LYS A 736 -0.97 5.22 38.48
N ALA A 737 -2.25 5.18 38.00
CA ALA A 737 -3.34 5.19 38.96
C ALA A 737 -3.68 3.74 39.33
N VAL A 738 -3.56 3.39 40.60
CA VAL A 738 -3.92 2.06 41.12
C VAL A 738 -5.26 2.20 41.82
N VAL A 739 -6.27 1.51 41.35
CA VAL A 739 -7.60 1.43 41.96
C VAL A 739 -7.73 0.08 42.63
N SER A 740 -8.00 0.06 43.94
CA SER A 740 -8.22 -1.17 44.69
C SER A 740 -9.38 -1.05 45.67
N MET A 741 -9.88 -2.19 46.14
CA MET A 741 -10.91 -2.23 47.17
C MET A 741 -10.26 -2.50 48.55
N ALA A 742 -10.60 -1.71 49.54
CA ALA A 742 -10.26 -1.99 50.91
C ALA A 742 -11.42 -2.72 51.62
N GLY A 743 -11.14 -3.89 52.19
CA GLY A 743 -12.13 -4.69 52.94
C GLY A 743 -12.23 -4.24 54.41
N GLY A 744 -13.40 -4.31 54.94
CA GLY A 744 -13.74 -3.94 56.35
C GLY A 744 -15.18 -3.43 56.47
N LYS A 745 -15.66 -3.00 57.63
CA LYS A 745 -16.97 -2.39 57.78
C LYS A 745 -17.12 -1.12 56.94
N GLY A 746 -17.60 -1.27 55.71
CA GLY A 746 -17.79 -0.21 54.74
C GLY A 746 -16.82 -0.36 53.54
N ALA A 747 -17.30 -0.87 52.42
CA ALA A 747 -16.50 -0.98 51.21
C ALA A 747 -16.03 0.42 50.73
N GLN A 748 -14.76 0.50 50.39
CA GLN A 748 -14.10 1.74 49.92
C GLN A 748 -13.26 1.48 48.68
N VAL A 749 -13.30 2.44 47.76
CA VAL A 749 -12.40 2.45 46.61
C VAL A 749 -11.16 3.26 47.00
N VAL A 750 -10.01 2.69 46.86
CA VAL A 750 -8.72 3.37 47.08
C VAL A 750 -8.13 3.69 45.72
N LEU A 751 -7.89 4.98 45.48
CA LEU A 751 -7.30 5.52 44.30
C LEU A 751 -5.93 6.11 44.62
N ASN A 752 -4.87 5.58 44.04
CA ASN A 752 -3.53 6.15 44.13
C ASN A 752 -3.19 6.87 42.83
N LEU A 753 -2.94 8.17 42.87
CA LEU A 753 -2.50 8.99 41.74
C LEU A 753 -1.00 9.30 41.92
N ASP A 754 -0.25 9.17 40.82
CA ASP A 754 1.18 9.52 40.75
C ASP A 754 1.43 10.95 40.27
N ARG A 755 0.39 11.61 39.79
CA ARG A 755 0.40 12.99 39.33
C ARG A 755 -0.98 13.65 39.50
N GLU A 756 -1.04 14.95 39.30
CA GLU A 756 -2.29 15.70 39.37
C GLU A 756 -3.18 15.38 38.13
N GLU A 757 -4.40 14.88 38.38
CA GLU A 757 -5.35 14.50 37.35
C GLU A 757 -6.79 14.89 37.70
N ASN A 758 -7.62 15.06 36.67
CA ASN A 758 -9.06 15.23 36.84
C ASN A 758 -9.70 13.86 37.08
N VAL A 759 -10.46 13.72 38.15
CA VAL A 759 -11.00 12.45 38.59
C VAL A 759 -12.53 12.47 38.65
N ARG A 760 -13.16 11.47 38.05
CA ARG A 760 -14.57 11.18 38.11
C ARG A 760 -14.77 9.72 38.45
N VAL A 761 -15.74 9.41 39.29
CA VAL A 761 -16.06 8.05 39.69
C VAL A 761 -17.49 7.73 39.34
N GLU A 762 -17.71 6.62 38.69
CA GLU A 762 -19.03 6.05 38.39
C GLU A 762 -19.20 4.70 39.09
N VAL A 763 -20.32 4.49 39.70
CA VAL A 763 -20.71 3.19 40.26
C VAL A 763 -21.95 2.72 39.51
N ALA A 764 -21.81 1.59 38.83
CA ALA A 764 -22.88 0.97 38.08
C ALA A 764 -23.30 -0.35 38.74
N SER A 765 -24.56 -0.66 38.68
CA SER A 765 -25.06 -1.99 39.00
C SER A 765 -24.59 -3.01 37.97
N VAL A 766 -24.68 -4.31 38.27
CA VAL A 766 -24.37 -5.36 37.26
C VAL A 766 -25.28 -5.33 36.04
N ALA A 767 -26.41 -4.62 36.12
CA ALA A 767 -27.28 -4.38 35.00
C ALA A 767 -26.84 -3.18 34.13
N GLY A 768 -25.66 -2.57 34.40
CA GLY A 768 -25.12 -1.43 33.67
C GLY A 768 -25.71 -0.06 34.06
N ASN A 769 -26.70 -0.01 35.00
CA ASN A 769 -27.27 1.26 35.44
C ASN A 769 -26.31 1.99 36.35
N VAL A 770 -25.94 3.21 36.01
CA VAL A 770 -25.16 4.08 36.89
C VAL A 770 -26.00 4.47 38.09
N VAL A 771 -25.66 3.95 39.28
CA VAL A 771 -26.38 4.19 40.54
C VAL A 771 -25.77 5.33 41.36
N ARG A 772 -24.53 5.69 41.09
CA ARG A 772 -23.82 6.83 41.65
C ARG A 772 -22.75 7.36 40.71
N GLN A 773 -22.66 8.67 40.61
CA GLN A 773 -21.59 9.37 39.94
C GLN A 773 -21.05 10.47 40.84
N SER A 774 -19.74 10.58 40.93
CA SER A 774 -19.05 11.57 41.73
C SER A 774 -17.93 12.22 40.94
N CYS A 775 -18.03 13.50 40.66
CA CYS A 775 -16.94 14.31 40.06
C CYS A 775 -16.08 14.87 41.20
N LEU A 776 -14.88 14.37 41.32
CA LEU A 776 -13.95 14.77 42.39
C LEU A 776 -13.09 15.97 41.99
N GLY A 777 -13.17 16.37 40.71
CA GLY A 777 -12.37 17.48 40.18
C GLY A 777 -10.88 17.11 40.07
N ARG A 778 -10.05 18.13 40.11
CA ARG A 778 -8.59 18.00 39.93
C ARG A 778 -7.95 17.58 41.27
N LEU A 779 -7.45 16.37 41.34
CA LEU A 779 -6.78 15.79 42.52
C LEU A 779 -5.26 15.75 42.25
N LYS A 780 -4.47 16.12 43.28
CA LYS A 780 -3.00 16.04 43.26
C LYS A 780 -2.51 14.61 43.36
N ASN A 781 -1.22 14.37 43.21
CA ASN A 781 -0.64 13.07 43.51
C ASN A 781 -0.91 12.69 44.97
N GLY A 782 -1.27 11.42 45.20
CA GLY A 782 -1.62 10.93 46.52
C GLY A 782 -2.61 9.78 46.54
N THR A 783 -2.94 9.32 47.72
CA THR A 783 -3.91 8.27 47.95
C THR A 783 -5.24 8.85 48.38
N TYR A 784 -6.31 8.47 47.71
CA TYR A 784 -7.69 8.91 48.01
C TYR A 784 -8.57 7.71 48.29
N THR A 785 -9.40 7.83 49.27
CA THR A 785 -10.33 6.76 49.67
C THR A 785 -11.77 7.26 49.49
N LEU A 786 -12.55 6.51 48.72
CA LEU A 786 -13.91 6.84 48.37
C LEU A 786 -14.88 5.82 48.96
N PRO A 787 -15.71 6.21 49.94
CA PRO A 787 -16.66 5.28 50.56
C PRO A 787 -17.79 4.95 49.62
N LEU A 788 -18.15 3.68 49.56
CA LEU A 788 -19.34 3.19 48.83
C LEU A 788 -20.57 3.02 49.74
N SER A 789 -20.56 3.63 50.94
CA SER A 789 -21.67 3.59 51.87
C SER A 789 -22.94 4.14 51.28
N GLY A 790 -24.11 3.59 51.69
CA GLY A 790 -25.43 4.04 51.25
C GLY A 790 -25.90 3.42 49.92
N LEU A 791 -25.15 2.49 49.35
CA LEU A 791 -25.65 1.65 48.24
C LEU A 791 -26.22 0.35 48.84
N PRO A 792 -27.30 -0.23 48.24
CA PRO A 792 -27.86 -1.52 48.65
C PRO A 792 -26.82 -2.64 48.54
N ALA A 793 -27.03 -3.73 49.31
CA ALA A 793 -26.23 -4.95 49.15
C ALA A 793 -26.31 -5.45 47.68
N GLY A 794 -25.19 -5.77 47.09
CA GLY A 794 -25.12 -6.20 45.70
C GLY A 794 -23.74 -6.09 45.08
N LEU A 795 -23.61 -6.59 43.84
CA LEU A 795 -22.41 -6.47 43.06
C LEU A 795 -22.46 -5.21 42.19
N TYR A 796 -21.43 -4.40 42.26
CA TYR A 796 -21.28 -3.15 41.52
C TYR A 796 -19.99 -3.14 40.71
N VAL A 797 -19.98 -2.36 39.64
CA VAL A 797 -18.81 -2.01 38.85
C VAL A 797 -18.48 -0.54 39.15
N VAL A 798 -17.32 -0.30 39.70
CA VAL A 798 -16.83 1.04 39.98
C VAL A 798 -15.77 1.41 38.95
N THR A 799 -16.05 2.43 38.18
CA THR A 799 -15.12 2.96 37.18
C THR A 799 -14.59 4.32 37.64
N VAL A 800 -13.29 4.42 37.73
CA VAL A 800 -12.61 5.68 38.06
C VAL A 800 -11.96 6.21 36.81
N TYR A 801 -12.44 7.35 36.32
CA TYR A 801 -11.84 8.11 35.23
C TYR A 801 -10.81 9.06 35.81
N HIS A 802 -9.58 9.04 35.29
CA HIS A 802 -8.51 9.89 35.72
C HIS A 802 -7.69 10.39 34.50
N GLY A 803 -7.72 11.68 34.27
CA GLY A 803 -7.18 12.27 33.06
C GLY A 803 -7.87 11.72 31.79
N LYS A 804 -7.08 11.13 30.88
CA LYS A 804 -7.59 10.46 29.68
C LYS A 804 -7.74 8.94 29.85
N GLN A 805 -7.58 8.43 31.04
CA GLN A 805 -7.62 6.99 31.36
C GLN A 805 -8.76 6.66 32.30
N HIS A 806 -9.12 5.38 32.37
CA HIS A 806 -10.03 4.87 33.37
C HIS A 806 -9.53 3.55 33.96
N SER A 807 -9.91 3.29 35.18
CA SER A 807 -9.65 2.05 35.90
C SER A 807 -10.95 1.54 36.48
N THR A 808 -11.21 0.26 36.34
CA THR A 808 -12.47 -0.34 36.79
C THR A 808 -12.21 -1.43 37.81
N VAL A 809 -13.01 -1.43 38.87
CA VAL A 809 -12.98 -2.46 39.93
C VAL A 809 -14.41 -2.93 40.25
N LYS A 810 -14.58 -4.23 40.49
CA LYS A 810 -15.86 -4.79 40.97
C LYS A 810 -15.91 -4.70 42.48
N ALA A 811 -17.04 -4.23 43.00
CA ALA A 811 -17.29 -4.07 44.42
C ALA A 811 -18.49 -4.95 44.84
N LEU A 812 -18.29 -5.90 45.73
CA LEU A 812 -19.38 -6.63 46.38
C LEU A 812 -19.69 -5.92 47.68
N LEU A 813 -20.89 -5.36 47.80
CA LEU A 813 -21.42 -4.73 49.02
C LEU A 813 -22.34 -5.74 49.75
N ASN A 814 -22.04 -6.00 51.02
CA ASN A 814 -22.81 -6.91 51.89
C ASN A 814 -23.79 -6.15 52.78
#